data_c9d0054a45c6172e8ecde994c7402c8f
#
_entry.id   c9d0054a45c6172e8ecde994c7402c8f
#
_cell.length_a   1.000
_cell.length_b   1.000
_cell.length_c   1.000
_cell.angle_alpha   90.00
_cell.angle_beta   90.00
_cell.angle_gamma   90.00
#
_symmetry.space_group_name_H-M   'P 1'
#
loop_
_entity.id
_entity.type
_entity.pdbx_description
1 polymer ?
#
loop_
_entity_poly.entity_id
_entity_poly.type
_entity_poly.pdbx_seq_one_letter_code
_entity_poly.pdbx_strand_id
1 'polypeptide(L)'
;MCTAINVVQGLVKIFELREAIRHQRRVNKQTYLQLTEIHVELQLLNRNGPLQDNATLRRTATVKKFALAVTNFVAYLQKYNDMNRFLRFFKRSDMEAERLEIVAEIDQLFRMLGLATSVTVMNGDASAAKNAAKFLSKLQDVHADVKLTHDQVQAALLGLVEKRKSDQEEKELVAQKPVLKRSHSPAVDSLSVPLLMESLGSDQTKAKDKTLLALIRKCVTSNSRVQVYKADGIQLFAGLVRGDESYFTQLYALHCLSWFTFIYSKMPEMEFETLRGCIPPAAPLQIQSLIHDLKLGTDQEKEDAAILCSCMATRGDVEILRTVGVLAPLVNLLEHGTVNQKLWAAEALGTLASNNDDNCVAIAREKAIHPLVALLRSGTDMQKQEAAYALGNLAADNDVNRATIAREGAIPPMVAFVKAVTDAQNQWAVYALGTLSLSNEANRVAIAQEGAIAPLVKLLRVGASAQKQWAAYTIGNLAYNDNNRAEITLEGAIKPLVTLLEVGTDAQKQWAAYALGNLACDNEAAIELDEAILPLVELVRTGSDPQKQEAAYTLGNLAASDDGNRDEIGREGAIAPLVGLLHAGTSEQKQWAAYALACLAENNDANRWAIVKEGAVTPLLALALGGTEDQQAQAVRALGSLACDCDEDYSFPSEKVVAALVRFLHVGTTSQKANAVVAIQKLASVSDDNRDTIVREGAIPLLEMLVNTGTEDQKQFAQKALETLRPKVVEVPNVGDLLRSVAVGWVAS
;
A
#
# COMPACT_ATOMS: atom_id res chain seq x y z
N MET A 1 -11.19 -37.68 -9.05
CA MET A 1 -10.27 -37.72 -7.91
C MET A 1 -9.24 -36.58 -7.94
N CYS A 2 -8.46 -36.39 -9.00
CA CYS A 2 -7.46 -35.29 -9.03
C CYS A 2 -8.01 -33.89 -8.73
N THR A 3 -9.22 -33.55 -9.21
CA THR A 3 -9.82 -32.23 -8.97
C THR A 3 -10.21 -32.00 -7.50
N ALA A 4 -10.66 -33.03 -6.80
CA ALA A 4 -11.03 -32.92 -5.38
C ALA A 4 -9.80 -32.75 -4.46
N ILE A 5 -8.70 -33.45 -4.79
CA ILE A 5 -7.43 -33.32 -4.06
C ILE A 5 -6.86 -31.91 -4.22
N ASN A 6 -6.92 -31.34 -5.43
CA ASN A 6 -6.46 -29.97 -5.68
C ASN A 6 -7.29 -28.91 -4.94
N VAL A 7 -8.61 -29.13 -4.80
CA VAL A 7 -9.49 -28.22 -4.04
C VAL A 7 -9.17 -28.25 -2.54
N VAL A 8 -8.98 -29.43 -1.97
CA VAL A 8 -8.63 -29.57 -0.54
C VAL A 8 -7.27 -28.93 -0.26
N GLN A 9 -6.27 -29.17 -1.10
CA GLN A 9 -4.95 -28.54 -0.98
C GLN A 9 -5.05 -27.01 -1.13
N GLY A 10 -5.89 -26.51 -2.06
CA GLY A 10 -6.15 -25.09 -2.21
C GLY A 10 -6.79 -24.46 -0.96
N LEU A 11 -7.80 -25.12 -0.36
CA LEU A 11 -8.44 -24.65 0.87
C LEU A 11 -7.48 -24.61 2.06
N VAL A 12 -6.62 -25.62 2.22
CA VAL A 12 -5.56 -25.63 3.23
C VAL A 12 -4.60 -24.46 3.01
N LYS A 13 -4.20 -24.22 1.75
CA LYS A 13 -3.31 -23.10 1.41
C LYS A 13 -3.97 -21.74 1.67
N ILE A 14 -5.26 -21.59 1.40
CA ILE A 14 -6.03 -20.39 1.74
C ILE A 14 -6.02 -20.16 3.25
N PHE A 15 -6.19 -21.22 4.04
CA PHE A 15 -6.17 -21.13 5.51
C PHE A 15 -4.81 -20.65 6.02
N GLU A 16 -3.71 -21.24 5.53
CA GLU A 16 -2.34 -20.85 5.87
C GLU A 16 -2.07 -19.38 5.50
N LEU A 17 -2.38 -18.99 4.27
CA LEU A 17 -2.20 -17.61 3.78
C LEU A 17 -3.12 -16.61 4.50
N ARG A 18 -4.34 -17.01 4.85
CA ARG A 18 -5.27 -16.20 5.64
C ARG A 18 -4.71 -15.87 7.01
N GLU A 19 -4.07 -16.83 7.67
CA GLU A 19 -3.44 -16.61 8.99
C GLU A 19 -2.21 -15.71 8.84
N ALA A 20 -1.52 -15.75 7.72
CA ALA A 20 -0.40 -14.86 7.41
C ALA A 20 -0.83 -13.43 7.03
N ILE A 21 -2.04 -13.23 6.48
CA ILE A 21 -2.54 -11.94 5.98
C ILE A 21 -3.67 -11.41 6.88
N ARG A 22 -3.34 -10.78 8.00
CA ARG A 22 -4.34 -10.35 9.00
C ARG A 22 -5.06 -9.04 8.70
N HIS A 23 -4.51 -8.16 7.87
CA HIS A 23 -5.12 -6.85 7.59
C HIS A 23 -6.54 -6.98 7.02
N GLN A 24 -6.81 -8.00 6.19
CA GLN A 24 -8.14 -8.29 5.64
C GLN A 24 -8.83 -9.49 6.33
N ARG A 25 -8.42 -9.81 7.55
CA ARG A 25 -8.85 -11.00 8.28
C ARG A 25 -10.36 -11.19 8.33
N ARG A 26 -11.11 -10.10 8.56
CA ARG A 26 -12.58 -10.16 8.68
C ARG A 26 -13.23 -10.52 7.34
N VAL A 27 -12.77 -9.90 6.27
CA VAL A 27 -13.29 -10.08 4.90
C VAL A 27 -12.81 -11.40 4.30
N ASN A 28 -11.52 -11.72 4.41
CA ASN A 28 -10.97 -12.99 3.95
C ASN A 28 -11.53 -14.17 4.74
N LYS A 29 -11.87 -13.97 6.03
CA LYS A 29 -12.56 -14.98 6.85
C LYS A 29 -13.93 -15.32 6.29
N GLN A 30 -14.69 -14.32 5.87
CA GLN A 30 -16.02 -14.52 5.30
C GLN A 30 -15.93 -15.30 3.97
N THR A 31 -15.03 -14.90 3.07
CA THR A 31 -14.81 -15.60 1.80
C THR A 31 -14.32 -17.03 2.01
N TYR A 32 -13.44 -17.27 2.97
CA TYR A 32 -13.00 -18.62 3.34
C TYR A 32 -14.14 -19.48 3.86
N LEU A 33 -15.00 -18.95 4.74
CA LEU A 33 -16.16 -19.66 5.25
C LEU A 33 -17.12 -20.06 4.12
N GLN A 34 -17.39 -19.13 3.18
CA GLN A 34 -18.20 -19.41 2.00
C GLN A 34 -17.61 -20.54 1.15
N LEU A 35 -16.30 -20.50 0.86
CA LEU A 35 -15.64 -21.58 0.09
C LEU A 35 -15.69 -22.93 0.82
N THR A 36 -15.56 -22.91 2.14
CA THR A 36 -15.65 -24.13 2.96
C THR A 36 -17.07 -24.70 2.94
N GLU A 37 -18.09 -23.86 3.02
CA GLU A 37 -19.50 -24.24 2.94
C GLU A 37 -19.85 -24.87 1.58
N ILE A 38 -19.40 -24.26 0.48
CA ILE A 38 -19.53 -24.84 -0.87
C ILE A 38 -18.85 -26.20 -0.94
N HIS A 39 -17.67 -26.35 -0.36
CA HIS A 39 -16.93 -27.63 -0.37
C HIS A 39 -17.69 -28.73 0.36
N VAL A 40 -18.25 -28.42 1.55
CA VAL A 40 -19.06 -29.38 2.35
C VAL A 40 -20.31 -29.78 1.58
N GLU A 41 -21.04 -28.85 0.98
CA GLU A 41 -22.22 -29.13 0.18
C GLU A 41 -21.89 -30.00 -1.06
N LEU A 42 -20.80 -29.70 -1.75
CA LEU A 42 -20.34 -30.54 -2.89
C LEU A 42 -19.95 -31.94 -2.44
N GLN A 43 -19.39 -32.12 -1.23
CA GLN A 43 -19.08 -33.43 -0.67
C GLN A 43 -20.36 -34.19 -0.27
N LEU A 44 -21.34 -33.52 0.35
CA LEU A 44 -22.63 -34.12 0.70
C LEU A 44 -23.39 -34.59 -0.55
N LEU A 45 -23.40 -33.77 -1.59
CA LEU A 45 -23.99 -34.14 -2.88
C LEU A 45 -23.28 -35.32 -3.54
N ASN A 46 -22.00 -35.52 -3.32
CA ASN A 46 -21.22 -36.64 -3.83
C ASN A 46 -21.43 -37.94 -3.01
N ARG A 47 -21.73 -37.86 -1.71
CA ARG A 47 -21.99 -38.99 -0.82
C ARG A 47 -23.37 -39.64 -1.01
N ASN A 48 -24.35 -38.86 -1.48
CA ASN A 48 -25.75 -39.31 -1.59
C ASN A 48 -26.07 -40.12 -2.86
N GLY A 49 -25.06 -40.62 -3.57
CA GLY A 49 -25.21 -41.56 -4.68
C GLY A 49 -25.42 -40.94 -6.06
N PRO A 50 -25.29 -41.70 -7.15
CA PRO A 50 -25.41 -41.19 -8.51
C PRO A 50 -26.86 -40.82 -8.79
N LEU A 51 -27.19 -39.54 -8.83
CA LEU A 51 -28.40 -39.06 -9.44
C LEU A 51 -28.23 -39.17 -10.97
N GLN A 52 -28.84 -40.18 -11.52
CA GLN A 52 -29.08 -40.27 -12.95
C GLN A 52 -29.98 -39.12 -13.36
N ASP A 53 -29.50 -38.34 -14.29
CA ASP A 53 -30.11 -37.38 -15.19
C ASP A 53 -29.39 -36.04 -15.21
N ASN A 54 -29.15 -35.47 -16.38
CA ASN A 54 -28.75 -34.11 -16.77
C ASN A 54 -28.12 -33.15 -15.69
N ALA A 55 -28.34 -33.42 -14.42
CA ALA A 55 -27.77 -32.77 -13.27
C ALA A 55 -26.24 -33.02 -13.15
N THR A 56 -25.74 -34.14 -13.68
CA THR A 56 -24.31 -34.52 -13.59
C THR A 56 -23.42 -33.57 -14.38
N LEU A 57 -23.87 -33.11 -15.56
CA LEU A 57 -23.15 -32.12 -16.37
C LEU A 57 -23.11 -30.74 -15.72
N ARG A 58 -24.21 -30.33 -15.09
CA ARG A 58 -24.26 -29.06 -14.31
C ARG A 58 -23.38 -29.13 -13.08
N ARG A 59 -23.33 -30.29 -12.39
CA ARG A 59 -22.45 -30.52 -11.22
C ARG A 59 -20.99 -30.52 -11.57
N THR A 60 -20.60 -31.14 -12.70
CA THR A 60 -19.19 -31.13 -13.15
C THR A 60 -18.74 -29.70 -13.51
N ALA A 61 -19.60 -28.90 -14.11
CA ALA A 61 -19.32 -27.49 -14.39
C ALA A 61 -19.21 -26.67 -13.10
N THR A 62 -20.07 -26.91 -12.11
CA THR A 62 -20.04 -26.24 -10.80
C THR A 62 -18.76 -26.60 -10.02
N VAL A 63 -18.36 -27.87 -10.00
CA VAL A 63 -17.10 -28.29 -9.37
C VAL A 63 -15.89 -27.65 -10.04
N LYS A 64 -15.87 -27.54 -11.37
CA LYS A 64 -14.81 -26.85 -12.09
C LYS A 64 -14.76 -25.35 -11.75
N LYS A 65 -15.91 -24.68 -11.69
CA LYS A 65 -16.00 -23.27 -11.31
C LYS A 65 -15.55 -23.08 -9.85
N PHE A 66 -15.94 -23.98 -8.96
CA PHE A 66 -15.49 -23.94 -7.58
C PHE A 66 -13.97 -24.10 -7.47
N ALA A 67 -13.38 -25.09 -8.17
CA ALA A 67 -11.93 -25.27 -8.21
C ALA A 67 -11.20 -24.02 -8.75
N LEU A 68 -11.78 -23.34 -9.74
CA LEU A 68 -11.25 -22.09 -10.27
C LEU A 68 -11.32 -20.95 -9.24
N ALA A 69 -12.47 -20.76 -8.58
CA ALA A 69 -12.63 -19.75 -7.52
C ALA A 69 -11.64 -19.95 -6.35
N VAL A 70 -11.43 -21.21 -5.92
CA VAL A 70 -10.40 -21.55 -4.92
C VAL A 70 -9.00 -21.18 -5.42
N THR A 71 -8.69 -21.49 -6.67
CA THR A 71 -7.37 -21.19 -7.27
C THR A 71 -7.15 -19.66 -7.37
N ASN A 72 -8.16 -18.92 -7.82
CA ASN A 72 -8.11 -17.46 -7.93
C ASN A 72 -7.91 -16.81 -6.55
N PHE A 73 -8.61 -17.31 -5.54
CA PHE A 73 -8.47 -16.79 -4.18
C PHE A 73 -7.10 -17.12 -3.56
N VAL A 74 -6.52 -18.30 -3.83
CA VAL A 74 -5.13 -18.61 -3.45
C VAL A 74 -4.16 -17.65 -4.11
N ALA A 75 -4.29 -17.43 -5.41
CA ALA A 75 -3.42 -16.53 -6.16
C ALA A 75 -3.51 -15.09 -5.63
N TYR A 76 -4.74 -14.61 -5.35
CA TYR A 76 -4.99 -13.32 -4.72
C TYR A 76 -4.27 -13.19 -3.37
N LEU A 77 -4.44 -14.17 -2.47
CA LEU A 77 -3.82 -14.15 -1.17
C LEU A 77 -2.29 -14.23 -1.24
N GLN A 78 -1.73 -15.02 -2.16
CA GLN A 78 -0.29 -15.08 -2.40
C GLN A 78 0.24 -13.75 -2.91
N LYS A 79 -0.37 -13.19 -3.94
CA LYS A 79 -0.03 -11.87 -4.50
C LYS A 79 -0.04 -10.80 -3.40
N TYR A 80 -1.07 -10.78 -2.54
CA TYR A 80 -1.16 -9.86 -1.43
C TYR A 80 -0.06 -10.10 -0.38
N ASN A 81 0.24 -11.35 -0.06
CA ASN A 81 1.28 -11.70 0.91
C ASN A 81 2.69 -11.36 0.41
N ASP A 82 2.93 -11.52 -0.90
CA ASP A 82 4.24 -11.27 -1.52
C ASP A 82 4.52 -9.77 -1.75
N MET A 83 3.50 -8.92 -1.62
CA MET A 83 3.67 -7.47 -1.70
C MET A 83 4.28 -6.90 -0.43
N ASN A 84 5.28 -6.03 -0.57
CA ASN A 84 5.74 -5.22 0.54
C ASN A 84 4.65 -4.22 0.97
N ARG A 85 4.77 -3.67 2.18
CA ARG A 85 3.76 -2.80 2.80
C ARG A 85 3.47 -1.56 1.98
N PHE A 86 4.50 -1.02 1.34
CA PHE A 86 4.44 0.14 0.47
C PHE A 86 3.61 -0.15 -0.80
N LEU A 87 3.88 -1.27 -1.46
CA LEU A 87 3.11 -1.72 -2.61
C LEU A 87 1.65 -2.03 -2.27
N ARG A 88 1.38 -2.57 -1.07
CA ARG A 88 0.00 -2.83 -0.59
C ARG A 88 -0.79 -1.54 -0.45
N PHE A 89 -0.17 -0.47 0.02
CA PHE A 89 -0.81 0.84 0.14
C PHE A 89 -1.23 1.38 -1.23
N PHE A 90 -0.33 1.36 -2.20
CA PHE A 90 -0.61 1.85 -3.56
C PHE A 90 -1.52 0.94 -4.37
N LYS A 91 -1.53 -0.37 -4.10
CA LYS A 91 -2.37 -1.36 -4.78
C LYS A 91 -3.66 -1.71 -4.04
N ARG A 92 -4.01 -0.96 -3.01
CA ARG A 92 -5.18 -1.25 -2.18
C ARG A 92 -6.47 -1.30 -3.00
N SER A 93 -6.67 -0.35 -3.91
CA SER A 93 -7.85 -0.29 -4.78
C SER A 93 -7.93 -1.49 -5.72
N ASP A 94 -6.82 -1.84 -6.40
CA ASP A 94 -6.77 -2.96 -7.34
C ASP A 94 -6.96 -4.30 -6.64
N MET A 95 -6.32 -4.47 -5.48
CA MET A 95 -6.47 -5.67 -4.68
C MET A 95 -7.89 -5.81 -4.12
N GLU A 96 -8.54 -4.72 -3.79
CA GLU A 96 -9.94 -4.70 -3.37
C GLU A 96 -10.87 -5.03 -4.54
N ALA A 97 -10.60 -4.50 -5.73
CA ALA A 97 -11.37 -4.82 -6.95
C ALA A 97 -11.21 -6.29 -7.33
N GLU A 98 -9.99 -6.83 -7.36
CA GLU A 98 -9.70 -8.24 -7.60
C GLU A 98 -10.40 -9.15 -6.56
N ARG A 99 -10.41 -8.73 -5.29
CA ARG A 99 -11.13 -9.41 -4.23
C ARG A 99 -12.63 -9.41 -4.43
N LEU A 100 -13.21 -8.27 -4.81
CA LEU A 100 -14.65 -8.15 -5.06
C LEU A 100 -15.09 -9.00 -6.23
N GLU A 101 -14.28 -9.13 -7.28
CA GLU A 101 -14.54 -10.01 -8.40
C GLU A 101 -14.59 -11.48 -7.96
N ILE A 102 -13.61 -11.93 -7.17
CA ILE A 102 -13.59 -13.29 -6.60
C ILE A 102 -14.79 -13.52 -5.68
N VAL A 103 -15.17 -12.55 -4.85
CA VAL A 103 -16.36 -12.63 -4.00
C VAL A 103 -17.64 -12.75 -4.84
N ALA A 104 -17.75 -12.01 -5.94
CA ALA A 104 -18.88 -12.10 -6.85
C ALA A 104 -18.99 -13.48 -7.53
N GLU A 105 -17.85 -14.09 -7.92
CA GLU A 105 -17.81 -15.47 -8.42
C GLU A 105 -18.29 -16.48 -7.36
N ILE A 106 -17.87 -16.29 -6.11
CA ILE A 106 -18.28 -17.13 -4.98
C ILE A 106 -19.77 -16.98 -4.68
N ASP A 107 -20.29 -15.76 -4.68
CA ASP A 107 -21.73 -15.49 -4.50
C ASP A 107 -22.58 -16.08 -5.64
N GLN A 108 -22.04 -16.11 -6.86
CA GLN A 108 -22.68 -16.79 -7.98
C GLN A 108 -22.72 -18.31 -7.76
N LEU A 109 -21.66 -18.90 -7.22
CA LEU A 109 -21.63 -20.32 -6.86
C LEU A 109 -22.65 -20.64 -5.74
N PHE A 110 -22.79 -19.78 -4.74
CA PHE A 110 -23.81 -19.89 -3.69
C PHE A 110 -25.22 -19.93 -4.30
N ARG A 111 -25.53 -19.00 -5.19
CA ARG A 111 -26.83 -18.94 -5.89
C ARG A 111 -27.09 -20.17 -6.74
N MET A 112 -26.05 -20.68 -7.41
CA MET A 112 -26.16 -21.88 -8.24
C MET A 112 -26.42 -23.16 -7.43
N LEU A 113 -25.94 -23.19 -6.16
CA LEU A 113 -26.16 -24.31 -5.23
C LEU A 113 -27.43 -24.17 -4.41
N GLY A 114 -28.17 -23.08 -4.54
CA GLY A 114 -29.38 -22.80 -3.77
C GLY A 114 -29.12 -22.50 -2.29
N LEU A 115 -27.89 -22.13 -1.94
CA LEU A 115 -27.50 -21.74 -0.60
C LEU A 115 -27.92 -20.28 -0.33
N ALA A 116 -28.41 -19.98 0.88
CA ALA A 116 -28.75 -18.62 1.26
C ALA A 116 -27.46 -17.76 1.38
N THR A 117 -27.43 -16.61 0.72
CA THR A 117 -26.30 -15.69 0.86
C THR A 117 -26.25 -15.12 2.28
N SER A 118 -25.06 -14.95 2.83
CA SER A 118 -24.83 -14.40 4.19
C SER A 118 -25.45 -13.01 4.39
N VAL A 119 -25.75 -12.28 3.32
CA VAL A 119 -26.48 -10.99 3.35
C VAL A 119 -27.96 -11.18 3.68
N THR A 120 -28.59 -12.29 3.26
CA THR A 120 -30.01 -12.59 3.56
C THR A 120 -30.18 -13.04 5.02
N VAL A 121 -29.17 -13.67 5.62
CA VAL A 121 -29.18 -14.09 7.03
C VAL A 121 -29.07 -12.89 7.98
N MET A 122 -28.44 -11.80 7.57
CA MET A 122 -28.35 -10.57 8.39
C MET A 122 -29.64 -9.72 8.38
N ASN A 123 -30.57 -9.98 7.46
CA ASN A 123 -31.79 -9.20 7.29
C ASN A 123 -33.05 -9.84 7.88
N GLY A 124 -32.95 -10.65 8.91
CA GLY A 124 -34.05 -10.77 9.88
C GLY A 124 -35.06 -11.92 9.70
N ASP A 125 -34.69 -13.06 9.11
CA ASP A 125 -35.54 -14.26 9.19
C ASP A 125 -35.03 -15.22 10.30
N ALA A 126 -35.79 -15.24 11.43
CA ALA A 126 -35.45 -16.02 12.62
C ALA A 126 -35.36 -17.54 12.37
N SER A 127 -35.99 -18.05 11.29
CA SER A 127 -35.91 -19.45 10.86
C SER A 127 -34.58 -19.78 10.17
N ALA A 128 -34.09 -18.89 9.32
CA ALA A 128 -32.81 -19.00 8.65
C ALA A 128 -31.65 -18.90 9.64
N ALA A 129 -31.74 -17.98 10.62
CA ALA A 129 -30.75 -17.82 11.67
C ALA A 129 -30.64 -19.08 12.58
N LYS A 130 -31.73 -19.76 12.85
CA LYS A 130 -31.77 -21.00 13.65
C LYS A 130 -31.15 -22.19 12.90
N ASN A 131 -31.33 -22.26 11.58
CA ASN A 131 -30.74 -23.28 10.74
C ASN A 131 -29.22 -22.99 10.52
N ALA A 132 -28.85 -21.74 10.36
CA ALA A 132 -27.44 -21.35 10.28
C ALA A 132 -26.68 -21.59 11.60
N ALA A 133 -27.32 -21.32 12.76
CA ALA A 133 -26.74 -21.60 14.07
C ALA A 133 -26.56 -23.12 14.31
N LYS A 134 -27.53 -23.95 13.88
CA LYS A 134 -27.43 -25.41 13.96
C LYS A 134 -26.38 -26.00 13.01
N PHE A 135 -26.17 -25.34 11.87
CA PHE A 135 -25.12 -25.69 10.90
C PHE A 135 -23.72 -25.26 11.39
N LEU A 136 -23.60 -24.07 11.97
CA LEU A 136 -22.36 -23.58 12.60
C LEU A 136 -21.93 -24.44 13.77
N SER A 137 -22.89 -24.93 14.60
CA SER A 137 -22.62 -25.88 15.68
C SER A 137 -22.06 -27.20 15.12
N LYS A 138 -22.66 -27.76 14.05
CA LYS A 138 -22.14 -28.96 13.39
C LYS A 138 -20.77 -28.74 12.73
N LEU A 139 -20.49 -27.56 12.17
CA LEU A 139 -19.19 -27.21 11.64
C LEU A 139 -18.14 -27.05 12.75
N GLN A 140 -18.52 -26.51 13.91
CA GLN A 140 -17.66 -26.45 15.08
C GLN A 140 -17.32 -27.86 15.63
N ASP A 141 -18.29 -28.78 15.62
CA ASP A 141 -18.09 -30.17 16.00
C ASP A 141 -17.13 -30.89 15.01
N VAL A 142 -17.33 -30.72 13.70
CA VAL A 142 -16.42 -31.26 12.66
C VAL A 142 -15.04 -30.62 12.73
N HIS A 143 -14.96 -29.31 13.03
CA HIS A 143 -13.68 -28.62 13.20
C HIS A 143 -12.97 -29.07 14.48
N ALA A 144 -13.71 -29.34 15.56
CA ALA A 144 -13.17 -29.92 16.78
C ALA A 144 -12.64 -31.35 16.54
N ASP A 145 -13.37 -32.18 15.78
CA ASP A 145 -12.97 -33.55 15.44
C ASP A 145 -11.74 -33.57 14.52
N VAL A 146 -11.64 -32.66 13.54
CA VAL A 146 -10.45 -32.54 12.67
C VAL A 146 -9.25 -32.02 13.44
N LYS A 147 -9.45 -31.08 14.37
CA LYS A 147 -8.39 -30.58 15.25
C LYS A 147 -7.95 -31.66 16.24
N LEU A 148 -8.90 -32.45 16.81
CA LEU A 148 -8.60 -33.57 17.71
C LEU A 148 -7.79 -34.64 16.98
N THR A 149 -8.10 -34.99 15.72
CA THR A 149 -7.33 -35.95 14.92
C THR A 149 -5.94 -35.43 14.55
N HIS A 150 -5.80 -34.14 14.29
CA HIS A 150 -4.49 -33.54 14.04
C HIS A 150 -3.63 -33.50 15.30
N ASP A 151 -4.22 -33.12 16.43
CA ASP A 151 -3.55 -33.05 17.73
C ASP A 151 -3.21 -34.49 18.23
N GLN A 152 -4.06 -35.49 17.93
CA GLN A 152 -3.79 -36.92 18.23
C GLN A 152 -2.67 -37.49 17.34
N VAL A 153 -2.59 -37.09 16.08
CA VAL A 153 -1.49 -37.50 15.18
C VAL A 153 -0.19 -36.79 15.56
N GLN A 154 -0.24 -35.55 15.96
CA GLN A 154 0.91 -34.82 16.49
C GLN A 154 1.35 -35.39 17.85
N ALA A 155 0.43 -35.71 18.76
CA ALA A 155 0.74 -36.36 20.03
C ALA A 155 1.31 -37.76 19.87
N ALA A 156 0.80 -38.54 18.90
CA ALA A 156 1.33 -39.87 18.56
C ALA A 156 2.73 -39.78 17.91
N LEU A 157 2.96 -38.77 17.04
CA LEU A 157 4.29 -38.50 16.47
C LEU A 157 5.28 -37.98 17.52
N LEU A 158 4.85 -37.14 18.43
CA LEU A 158 5.65 -36.65 19.56
C LEU A 158 5.95 -37.81 20.52
N GLY A 159 4.98 -38.69 20.83
CA GLY A 159 5.16 -39.86 21.68
C GLY A 159 6.09 -40.89 21.07
N LEU A 160 6.13 -41.04 19.73
CA LEU A 160 7.09 -41.90 19.02
C LEU A 160 8.50 -41.32 18.98
N VAL A 161 8.60 -39.96 18.91
CA VAL A 161 9.88 -39.26 19.00
C VAL A 161 10.40 -39.27 20.45
N GLU A 162 9.53 -39.07 21.44
CA GLU A 162 9.89 -39.10 22.87
C GLU A 162 10.31 -40.52 23.30
N LYS A 163 9.65 -41.58 22.81
CA LYS A 163 9.99 -42.96 23.14
C LYS A 163 11.33 -43.44 22.53
N ARG A 164 11.77 -42.79 21.43
CA ARG A 164 13.13 -43.00 20.87
C ARG A 164 14.20 -42.15 21.55
N LYS A 165 13.80 -41.06 22.23
CA LYS A 165 14.71 -40.14 22.91
C LYS A 165 14.97 -40.53 24.37
N SER A 166 14.00 -41.16 25.06
CA SER A 166 14.12 -41.39 26.50
C SER A 166 15.20 -42.40 26.91
N ASP A 167 15.61 -43.32 26.00
CA ASP A 167 16.61 -44.35 26.32
C ASP A 167 18.07 -43.94 26.05
N GLN A 168 18.29 -42.84 25.31
CA GLN A 168 19.64 -42.39 24.97
C GLN A 168 20.01 -40.99 25.47
N GLU A 169 19.03 -40.11 25.72
CA GLU A 169 19.27 -38.70 26.03
C GLU A 169 19.32 -38.35 27.52
N GLU A 170 18.78 -39.21 28.41
CA GLU A 170 18.83 -38.98 29.86
C GLU A 170 20.27 -39.04 30.44
N LYS A 171 21.18 -39.71 29.72
CA LYS A 171 22.62 -39.76 30.11
C LYS A 171 23.49 -38.68 29.49
N GLU A 172 23.09 -38.07 28.38
CA GLU A 172 23.84 -37.01 27.72
C GLU A 172 23.31 -35.59 28.04
N LEU A 173 22.04 -35.45 28.42
CA LEU A 173 21.41 -34.13 28.73
C LEU A 173 21.83 -33.56 30.09
N VAL A 174 22.36 -34.37 30.99
CA VAL A 174 22.92 -33.92 32.29
C VAL A 174 24.34 -33.33 32.12
N ALA A 175 25.01 -33.67 31.00
CA ALA A 175 26.40 -33.22 30.77
C ALA A 175 26.55 -32.05 29.79
N GLN A 176 25.50 -31.70 29.05
CA GLN A 176 25.54 -30.55 28.12
C GLN A 176 24.37 -29.60 28.40
N LYS A 177 24.49 -28.82 29.48
CA LYS A 177 23.90 -27.48 29.48
C LYS A 177 24.63 -26.68 28.38
N PRO A 178 24.02 -26.35 27.25
CA PRO A 178 24.52 -25.25 26.46
C PRO A 178 24.10 -23.99 27.19
N VAL A 179 24.86 -23.66 28.20
CA VAL A 179 24.94 -22.31 28.69
C VAL A 179 25.47 -21.54 27.48
N LEU A 180 24.60 -20.87 26.74
CA LEU A 180 24.97 -19.70 25.97
C LEU A 180 25.55 -18.71 27.00
N LYS A 181 26.78 -18.99 27.49
CA LYS A 181 27.58 -18.01 28.20
C LYS A 181 28.01 -16.98 27.17
N ARG A 182 27.09 -16.09 26.81
CA ARG A 182 27.39 -14.80 26.25
C ARG A 182 28.08 -14.02 27.35
N SER A 183 29.25 -14.51 27.80
CA SER A 183 30.02 -13.81 28.79
C SER A 183 30.40 -12.46 28.17
N HIS A 184 29.86 -11.41 28.74
CA HIS A 184 30.33 -10.05 28.55
C HIS A 184 31.86 -10.06 28.67
N SER A 185 32.54 -9.54 27.65
CA SER A 185 33.99 -9.39 27.69
C SER A 185 34.28 -7.90 27.83
N PRO A 186 34.53 -7.40 29.07
CA PRO A 186 34.77 -5.98 29.31
C PRO A 186 35.91 -5.43 28.47
N ALA A 187 36.85 -6.27 28.06
CA ALA A 187 37.95 -5.91 27.21
C ALA A 187 37.52 -5.55 25.76
N VAL A 188 36.51 -6.23 25.19
CA VAL A 188 36.02 -5.97 23.83
C VAL A 188 35.12 -4.73 23.80
N ASP A 189 34.26 -4.55 24.78
CA ASP A 189 33.36 -3.38 24.87
C ASP A 189 34.13 -2.06 25.12
N SER A 190 35.35 -2.11 25.64
CA SER A 190 36.19 -0.91 25.82
C SER A 190 36.86 -0.42 24.53
N LEU A 191 36.92 -1.25 23.46
CA LEU A 191 37.59 -0.91 22.22
C LEU A 191 36.83 0.17 21.42
N SER A 192 37.55 1.02 20.68
CA SER A 192 36.94 1.98 19.75
C SER A 192 36.39 1.29 18.49
N VAL A 193 35.49 1.97 17.76
CA VAL A 193 34.91 1.42 16.51
C VAL A 193 35.97 1.00 15.50
N PRO A 194 37.03 1.80 15.21
CA PRO A 194 38.09 1.37 14.30
C PRO A 194 38.80 0.09 14.74
N LEU A 195 39.10 -0.04 16.04
CA LEU A 195 39.76 -1.23 16.60
C LEU A 195 38.86 -2.48 16.54
N LEU A 196 37.54 -2.32 16.72
CA LEU A 196 36.59 -3.40 16.56
C LEU A 196 36.51 -3.86 15.08
N MET A 197 36.54 -2.93 14.15
CA MET A 197 36.56 -3.23 12.72
C MET A 197 37.83 -3.95 12.30
N GLU A 198 39.00 -3.50 12.78
CA GLU A 198 40.28 -4.17 12.54
C GLU A 198 40.29 -5.59 13.12
N SER A 199 39.75 -5.75 14.33
CA SER A 199 39.62 -7.06 15.00
C SER A 199 38.74 -8.04 14.19
N LEU A 200 37.66 -7.57 13.56
CA LEU A 200 36.78 -8.39 12.70
C LEU A 200 37.45 -8.83 11.40
N GLY A 201 38.32 -7.99 10.85
CA GLY A 201 39.06 -8.28 9.61
C GLY A 201 40.22 -9.26 9.81
N SER A 202 40.62 -9.56 11.05
CA SER A 202 41.70 -10.49 11.34
C SER A 202 41.17 -11.92 11.49
N ASP A 203 41.79 -12.90 10.84
CA ASP A 203 41.43 -14.35 10.89
C ASP A 203 41.60 -14.98 12.30
N GLN A 204 42.13 -14.24 13.25
CA GLN A 204 42.46 -14.75 14.59
C GLN A 204 41.37 -14.60 15.64
N THR A 205 40.20 -14.03 15.31
CA THR A 205 39.17 -13.77 16.32
C THR A 205 38.26 -14.99 16.53
N LYS A 206 38.48 -15.72 17.60
CA LYS A 206 37.61 -16.80 18.09
C LYS A 206 36.24 -16.31 18.66
N ALA A 207 35.91 -15.03 18.55
CA ALA A 207 34.71 -14.43 19.12
C ALA A 207 34.16 -13.27 18.28
N LYS A 208 34.05 -13.48 16.95
CA LYS A 208 33.50 -12.46 16.03
C LYS A 208 32.10 -12.00 16.43
N ASP A 209 31.25 -12.89 16.94
CA ASP A 209 29.92 -12.61 17.49
C ASP A 209 29.94 -11.58 18.64
N LYS A 210 30.90 -11.70 19.56
CA LYS A 210 31.06 -10.73 20.65
C LYS A 210 31.54 -9.37 20.18
N THR A 211 32.45 -9.37 19.21
CA THR A 211 32.96 -8.13 18.61
C THR A 211 31.87 -7.40 17.83
N LEU A 212 31.04 -8.14 17.07
CA LEU A 212 29.88 -7.56 16.38
C LEU A 212 28.84 -7.02 17.35
N LEU A 213 28.53 -7.75 18.42
CA LEU A 213 27.60 -7.29 19.44
C LEU A 213 28.09 -5.99 20.13
N ALA A 214 29.39 -5.91 20.45
CA ALA A 214 30.01 -4.69 20.97
C ALA A 214 29.95 -3.55 19.95
N LEU A 215 30.14 -3.86 18.68
CA LEU A 215 30.02 -2.89 17.58
C LEU A 215 28.58 -2.37 17.45
N ILE A 216 27.58 -3.24 17.50
CA ILE A 216 26.16 -2.86 17.48
C ILE A 216 25.85 -1.88 18.62
N ARG A 217 26.27 -2.18 19.84
CA ARG A 217 26.08 -1.27 21.00
C ARG A 217 26.72 0.09 20.80
N LYS A 218 27.87 0.19 20.13
CA LYS A 218 28.55 1.47 19.85
C LYS A 218 28.00 2.20 18.65
N CYS A 219 27.46 1.50 17.67
CA CYS A 219 26.93 2.05 16.42
C CYS A 219 25.50 2.59 16.54
N VAL A 220 25.06 2.92 17.73
CA VAL A 220 23.79 3.62 17.96
C VAL A 220 23.82 5.03 17.34
N THR A 221 25.00 5.69 17.29
CA THR A 221 25.15 7.04 16.73
C THR A 221 25.52 7.04 15.24
N SER A 222 25.03 8.04 14.50
CA SER A 222 25.39 8.26 13.10
C SER A 222 26.90 8.38 12.89
N ASN A 223 27.62 9.03 13.80
CA ASN A 223 29.06 9.17 13.71
C ASN A 223 29.79 7.83 13.78
N SER A 224 29.38 6.93 14.68
CA SER A 224 29.94 5.59 14.77
C SER A 224 29.68 4.77 13.51
N ARG A 225 28.47 4.85 12.94
CA ARG A 225 28.12 4.17 11.67
C ARG A 225 28.94 4.71 10.50
N VAL A 226 29.19 6.03 10.45
CA VAL A 226 30.09 6.63 9.44
C VAL A 226 31.52 6.12 9.58
N GLN A 227 32.03 5.90 10.80
CA GLN A 227 33.35 5.28 11.01
C GLN A 227 33.39 3.85 10.47
N VAL A 228 32.35 3.04 10.69
CA VAL A 228 32.20 1.69 10.11
C VAL A 228 32.21 1.75 8.58
N TYR A 229 31.45 2.68 7.99
CA TYR A 229 31.43 2.85 6.51
C TYR A 229 32.80 3.18 5.95
N LYS A 230 33.54 4.11 6.58
CA LYS A 230 34.90 4.48 6.16
C LYS A 230 35.92 3.36 6.31
N ALA A 231 35.63 2.35 7.13
CA ALA A 231 36.46 1.17 7.34
C ALA A 231 35.98 -0.03 6.48
N ASP A 232 35.35 0.23 5.31
CA ASP A 232 34.83 -0.79 4.38
C ASP A 232 33.87 -1.81 5.02
N GLY A 233 33.09 -1.35 6.01
CA GLY A 233 32.20 -2.21 6.80
C GLY A 233 31.18 -2.97 5.96
N ILE A 234 30.66 -2.40 4.85
CA ILE A 234 29.72 -3.09 3.97
C ILE A 234 30.33 -4.37 3.41
N GLN A 235 31.53 -4.31 2.83
CA GLN A 235 32.19 -5.46 2.24
C GLN A 235 32.57 -6.50 3.30
N LEU A 236 33.04 -6.05 4.46
CA LEU A 236 33.37 -6.93 5.58
C LEU A 236 32.14 -7.69 6.08
N PHE A 237 31.03 -6.99 6.35
CA PHE A 237 29.82 -7.64 6.86
C PHE A 237 29.17 -8.55 5.81
N ALA A 238 29.14 -8.15 4.54
CA ALA A 238 28.67 -9.03 3.46
C ALA A 238 29.52 -10.31 3.34
N GLY A 239 30.83 -10.19 3.53
CA GLY A 239 31.73 -11.33 3.61
C GLY A 239 31.41 -12.26 4.78
N LEU A 240 31.15 -11.72 5.96
CA LEU A 240 30.77 -12.50 7.16
C LEU A 240 29.41 -13.21 6.98
N VAL A 241 28.44 -12.58 6.30
CA VAL A 241 27.13 -13.20 6.02
C VAL A 241 27.26 -14.37 5.03
N ARG A 242 28.10 -14.22 3.99
CA ARG A 242 28.32 -15.28 2.97
C ARG A 242 29.27 -16.39 3.44
N GLY A 243 30.12 -16.11 4.44
CA GLY A 243 31.12 -17.03 4.94
C GLY A 243 30.55 -18.17 5.79
N ASP A 244 31.41 -19.14 6.08
CA ASP A 244 31.10 -20.26 7.01
C ASP A 244 31.31 -19.82 8.48
N GLU A 245 30.51 -18.81 8.87
CA GLU A 245 30.57 -18.20 10.19
C GLU A 245 29.46 -18.75 11.09
N SER A 246 29.54 -18.49 12.40
CA SER A 246 28.48 -18.87 13.33
C SER A 246 27.15 -18.17 12.97
N TYR A 247 26.02 -18.80 13.27
CA TYR A 247 24.68 -18.21 13.09
C TYR A 247 24.59 -16.77 13.67
N PHE A 248 25.12 -16.56 14.86
CA PHE A 248 25.09 -15.24 15.50
C PHE A 248 26.00 -14.23 14.81
N THR A 249 27.18 -14.64 14.34
CA THR A 249 28.08 -13.79 13.55
C THR A 249 27.37 -13.31 12.28
N GLN A 250 26.77 -14.22 11.51
CA GLN A 250 26.02 -13.89 10.30
C GLN A 250 24.84 -12.96 10.60
N LEU A 251 24.09 -13.24 11.65
CA LEU A 251 22.90 -12.48 12.04
C LEU A 251 23.26 -11.04 12.47
N TYR A 252 24.27 -10.86 13.30
CA TYR A 252 24.74 -9.54 13.72
C TYR A 252 25.35 -8.75 12.54
N ALA A 253 26.08 -9.42 11.65
CA ALA A 253 26.60 -8.79 10.44
C ALA A 253 25.48 -8.32 9.50
N LEU A 254 24.41 -9.13 9.32
CA LEU A 254 23.23 -8.73 8.55
C LEU A 254 22.53 -7.52 9.17
N HIS A 255 22.38 -7.50 10.50
CA HIS A 255 21.81 -6.36 11.20
C HIS A 255 22.63 -5.07 10.98
N CYS A 256 23.95 -5.17 11.03
CA CYS A 256 24.83 -4.04 10.69
C CYS A 256 24.65 -3.56 9.25
N LEU A 257 24.44 -4.47 8.28
CA LEU A 257 24.19 -4.13 6.89
C LEU A 257 22.85 -3.39 6.70
N SER A 258 21.84 -3.68 7.51
CA SER A 258 20.53 -3.00 7.42
C SER A 258 20.65 -1.48 7.59
N TRP A 259 21.61 -1.00 8.38
CA TRP A 259 21.85 0.44 8.51
C TRP A 259 22.27 1.09 7.19
N PHE A 260 23.10 0.41 6.40
CA PHE A 260 23.58 0.94 5.13
C PHE A 260 22.59 0.79 4.00
N THR A 261 21.66 -0.14 4.10
CA THR A 261 20.56 -0.33 3.15
C THR A 261 19.43 0.67 3.42
N PHE A 262 18.87 0.65 4.62
CA PHE A 262 17.61 1.36 4.91
C PHE A 262 17.79 2.77 5.48
N ILE A 263 18.94 3.06 6.13
CA ILE A 263 19.18 4.38 6.72
C ILE A 263 20.01 5.26 5.79
N TYR A 264 21.03 4.70 5.17
CA TYR A 264 22.00 5.47 4.37
C TYR A 264 21.90 5.27 2.87
N SER A 265 21.09 4.32 2.39
CA SER A 265 20.94 3.95 0.96
C SER A 265 22.30 3.76 0.26
N LYS A 266 23.26 3.09 0.94
CA LYS A 266 24.60 2.80 0.43
C LYS A 266 24.75 1.38 -0.10
N MET A 267 23.76 0.55 0.12
CA MET A 267 23.69 -0.83 -0.36
C MET A 267 22.31 -1.04 -1.03
N PRO A 268 22.24 -1.66 -2.23
CA PRO A 268 20.97 -1.96 -2.88
C PRO A 268 20.14 -2.94 -2.04
N GLU A 269 18.82 -2.69 -1.94
CA GLU A 269 17.89 -3.54 -1.18
C GLU A 269 17.88 -4.99 -1.71
N MET A 270 17.97 -5.19 -3.03
CA MET A 270 18.03 -6.52 -3.64
C MET A 270 19.28 -7.32 -3.21
N GLU A 271 20.41 -6.64 -3.02
CA GLU A 271 21.63 -7.28 -2.50
C GLU A 271 21.47 -7.65 -1.04
N PHE A 272 20.84 -6.79 -0.23
CA PHE A 272 20.52 -7.07 1.16
C PHE A 272 19.59 -8.29 1.29
N GLU A 273 18.53 -8.36 0.48
CA GLU A 273 17.59 -9.49 0.46
C GLU A 273 18.30 -10.81 0.08
N THR A 274 19.24 -10.75 -0.86
CA THR A 274 20.06 -11.91 -1.23
C THR A 274 20.90 -12.39 -0.06
N LEU A 275 21.55 -11.48 0.67
CA LEU A 275 22.33 -11.80 1.86
C LEU A 275 21.48 -12.34 3.00
N ARG A 276 20.30 -11.75 3.22
CA ARG A 276 19.31 -12.22 4.18
C ARG A 276 18.93 -13.68 3.96
N GLY A 277 18.77 -14.06 2.70
CA GLY A 277 18.46 -15.43 2.29
C GLY A 277 19.59 -16.46 2.58
N CYS A 278 20.83 -16.01 2.77
CA CYS A 278 21.96 -16.89 3.08
C CYS A 278 21.91 -17.45 4.52
N ILE A 279 21.20 -16.77 5.45
CA ILE A 279 21.17 -17.14 6.87
C ILE A 279 20.02 -18.14 7.14
N PRO A 280 20.26 -19.32 7.73
CA PRO A 280 19.19 -20.26 8.03
C PRO A 280 18.23 -19.74 9.12
N PRO A 281 17.01 -20.29 9.25
CA PRO A 281 16.11 -19.93 10.34
C PRO A 281 16.71 -20.27 11.71
N ALA A 282 16.26 -19.54 12.75
CA ALA A 282 16.68 -19.79 14.12
C ALA A 282 16.28 -21.20 14.58
N ALA A 283 17.19 -21.91 15.23
CA ALA A 283 16.88 -23.19 15.82
C ALA A 283 16.01 -23.04 17.09
N PRO A 284 15.11 -24.00 17.40
CA PRO A 284 14.22 -23.94 18.56
C PRO A 284 14.93 -23.65 19.88
N LEU A 285 16.11 -24.20 20.06
CA LEU A 285 16.92 -24.02 21.29
C LEU A 285 17.41 -22.57 21.44
N GLN A 286 17.75 -21.91 20.35
CA GLN A 286 18.15 -20.49 20.35
C GLN A 286 16.99 -19.59 20.77
N ILE A 287 15.79 -19.91 20.33
CA ILE A 287 14.56 -19.20 20.67
C ILE A 287 14.19 -19.39 22.15
N GLN A 288 14.32 -20.60 22.69
CA GLN A 288 14.05 -20.87 24.10
C GLN A 288 15.02 -20.11 25.01
N SER A 289 16.31 -20.11 24.68
CA SER A 289 17.32 -19.31 25.41
C SER A 289 17.00 -17.81 25.37
N LEU A 290 16.61 -17.30 24.20
CA LEU A 290 16.22 -15.89 24.03
C LEU A 290 15.09 -15.47 24.98
N ILE A 291 14.03 -16.28 25.09
CA ILE A 291 12.89 -15.98 25.96
C ILE A 291 13.30 -16.07 27.44
N HIS A 292 14.12 -17.05 27.78
CA HIS A 292 14.65 -17.18 29.14
C HIS A 292 15.44 -15.93 29.53
N ASP A 293 16.36 -15.47 28.65
CA ASP A 293 17.21 -14.32 28.90
C ASP A 293 16.40 -13.03 29.01
N LEU A 294 15.39 -12.83 28.15
CA LEU A 294 14.47 -11.68 28.21
C LEU A 294 13.69 -11.62 29.55
N LYS A 295 13.26 -12.77 30.09
CA LYS A 295 12.41 -12.82 31.29
C LYS A 295 13.20 -12.84 32.58
N LEU A 296 14.24 -13.68 32.65
CA LEU A 296 14.92 -14.05 33.89
C LEU A 296 16.42 -13.76 33.87
N GLY A 297 16.97 -13.29 32.75
CA GLY A 297 18.39 -12.94 32.64
C GLY A 297 18.79 -11.75 33.52
N THR A 298 20.10 -11.61 33.70
CA THR A 298 20.71 -10.40 34.23
C THR A 298 20.42 -9.18 33.36
N ASP A 299 20.67 -7.98 33.81
CA ASP A 299 20.47 -6.76 33.04
C ASP A 299 21.20 -6.79 31.69
N GLN A 300 22.41 -7.37 31.65
CA GLN A 300 23.18 -7.52 30.41
C GLN A 300 22.58 -8.58 29.49
N GLU A 301 22.14 -9.74 30.00
CA GLU A 301 21.50 -10.78 29.19
C GLU A 301 20.17 -10.30 28.61
N LYS A 302 19.41 -9.51 29.34
CA LYS A 302 18.18 -8.86 28.85
C LYS A 302 18.47 -7.88 27.72
N GLU A 303 19.52 -7.06 27.86
CA GLU A 303 19.97 -6.13 26.81
C GLU A 303 20.37 -6.91 25.54
N ASP A 304 21.23 -7.93 25.69
CA ASP A 304 21.70 -8.78 24.57
C ASP A 304 20.55 -9.51 23.88
N ALA A 305 19.58 -9.98 24.66
CA ALA A 305 18.41 -10.65 24.15
C ALA A 305 17.49 -9.68 23.37
N ALA A 306 17.35 -8.42 23.82
CA ALA A 306 16.60 -7.41 23.07
C ALA A 306 17.29 -7.07 21.73
N ILE A 307 18.63 -6.90 21.72
CA ILE A 307 19.41 -6.74 20.47
C ILE A 307 19.20 -7.95 19.55
N LEU A 308 19.25 -9.16 20.10
CA LEU A 308 19.05 -10.37 19.32
C LEU A 308 17.64 -10.43 18.70
N CYS A 309 16.60 -9.99 19.40
CA CYS A 309 15.26 -9.87 18.84
C CYS A 309 15.24 -8.96 17.60
N SER A 310 15.90 -7.79 17.68
CA SER A 310 16.02 -6.88 16.53
C SER A 310 16.77 -7.53 15.36
N CYS A 311 17.88 -8.22 15.63
CA CYS A 311 18.65 -8.91 14.59
C CYS A 311 17.85 -10.04 13.93
N MET A 312 17.14 -10.86 14.70
CA MET A 312 16.28 -11.93 14.19
C MET A 312 15.09 -11.36 13.39
N ALA A 313 14.50 -10.25 13.84
CA ALA A 313 13.45 -9.54 13.11
C ALA A 313 13.98 -8.99 11.77
N THR A 314 15.20 -8.43 11.74
CA THR A 314 15.88 -7.97 10.52
C THR A 314 16.07 -9.13 9.53
N ARG A 315 16.39 -10.32 10.00
CA ARG A 315 16.48 -11.53 9.17
C ARG A 315 15.12 -11.99 8.63
N GLY A 316 14.02 -11.65 9.28
CA GLY A 316 12.66 -12.01 8.90
C GLY A 316 11.98 -13.05 9.81
N ASP A 317 12.55 -13.38 10.97
CA ASP A 317 11.97 -14.31 11.95
C ASP A 317 10.80 -13.70 12.76
N VAL A 318 10.14 -12.69 12.21
CA VAL A 318 9.13 -11.88 12.93
C VAL A 318 7.95 -12.69 13.45
N GLU A 319 7.46 -13.65 12.65
CA GLU A 319 6.34 -14.51 13.03
C GLU A 319 6.71 -15.50 14.16
N ILE A 320 7.91 -16.06 14.07
CA ILE A 320 8.43 -16.97 15.11
C ILE A 320 8.54 -16.22 16.42
N LEU A 321 9.18 -15.04 16.41
CA LEU A 321 9.37 -14.20 17.60
C LEU A 321 8.03 -13.82 18.24
N ARG A 322 7.04 -13.47 17.45
CA ARG A 322 5.69 -13.16 17.95
C ARG A 322 5.03 -14.40 18.59
N THR A 323 5.11 -15.53 17.93
CA THR A 323 4.45 -16.77 18.38
C THR A 323 5.01 -17.27 19.70
N VAL A 324 6.33 -17.15 19.90
CA VAL A 324 6.97 -17.57 21.15
C VAL A 324 6.81 -16.54 22.29
N GLY A 325 6.21 -15.38 22.02
CA GLY A 325 5.79 -14.43 23.03
C GLY A 325 6.88 -13.50 23.54
N VAL A 326 7.75 -12.95 22.65
CA VAL A 326 8.77 -11.95 23.01
C VAL A 326 8.19 -10.58 23.29
N LEU A 327 6.95 -10.28 22.80
CA LEU A 327 6.39 -8.92 22.85
C LEU A 327 6.19 -8.42 24.28
N ALA A 328 5.54 -9.19 25.16
CA ALA A 328 5.29 -8.81 26.54
C ALA A 328 6.59 -8.58 27.34
N PRO A 329 7.62 -9.45 27.27
CA PRO A 329 8.92 -9.16 27.88
C PRO A 329 9.60 -7.89 27.35
N LEU A 330 9.54 -7.63 26.03
CA LEU A 330 10.11 -6.38 25.46
C LEU A 330 9.35 -5.15 25.95
N VAL A 331 8.02 -5.19 26.04
CA VAL A 331 7.22 -4.10 26.61
C VAL A 331 7.56 -3.89 28.10
N ASN A 332 7.76 -4.95 28.86
CA ASN A 332 8.21 -4.84 30.25
C ASN A 332 9.60 -4.16 30.36
N LEU A 333 10.53 -4.43 29.41
CA LEU A 333 11.80 -3.72 29.36
C LEU A 333 11.65 -2.24 29.02
N LEU A 334 10.68 -1.87 28.17
CA LEU A 334 10.36 -0.45 27.92
C LEU A 334 9.91 0.28 29.20
N GLU A 335 9.11 -0.36 30.04
CA GLU A 335 8.54 0.25 31.24
C GLU A 335 9.58 0.31 32.38
N HIS A 336 10.25 -0.80 32.66
CA HIS A 336 11.03 -1.01 33.88
C HIS A 336 12.52 -1.20 33.68
N GLY A 337 12.98 -1.33 32.41
CA GLY A 337 14.38 -1.61 32.10
C GLY A 337 15.32 -0.45 32.34
N THR A 338 16.62 -0.74 32.26
CA THR A 338 17.71 0.24 32.23
C THR A 338 17.61 1.13 30.98
N VAL A 339 18.43 2.19 30.93
CA VAL A 339 18.48 3.09 29.73
C VAL A 339 18.74 2.30 28.46
N ASN A 340 19.70 1.37 28.47
CA ASN A 340 20.04 0.56 27.30
C ASN A 340 18.94 -0.49 26.96
N GLN A 341 18.39 -1.14 27.98
CA GLN A 341 17.29 -2.09 27.79
C GLN A 341 16.07 -1.42 27.13
N LYS A 342 15.70 -0.22 27.58
CA LYS A 342 14.62 0.59 26.97
C LYS A 342 14.93 0.94 25.51
N LEU A 343 16.19 1.31 25.24
CA LEU A 343 16.65 1.61 23.88
C LEU A 343 16.44 0.40 22.93
N TRP A 344 17.03 -0.73 23.31
CA TRP A 344 17.01 -1.93 22.47
C TRP A 344 15.64 -2.60 22.39
N ALA A 345 14.82 -2.48 23.44
CA ALA A 345 13.43 -2.92 23.40
C ALA A 345 12.60 -2.07 22.42
N ALA A 346 12.80 -0.75 22.38
CA ALA A 346 12.14 0.12 21.41
C ALA A 346 12.54 -0.22 19.99
N GLU A 347 13.84 -0.40 19.71
CA GLU A 347 14.35 -0.82 18.40
C GLU A 347 13.79 -2.19 17.98
N ALA A 348 13.82 -3.18 18.87
CA ALA A 348 13.29 -4.52 18.61
C ALA A 348 11.80 -4.50 18.26
N LEU A 349 10.99 -3.75 19.02
CA LEU A 349 9.56 -3.60 18.75
C LEU A 349 9.32 -2.83 17.43
N GLY A 350 10.12 -1.82 17.13
CA GLY A 350 10.08 -1.09 15.88
C GLY A 350 10.39 -2.00 14.67
N THR A 351 11.43 -2.82 14.79
CA THR A 351 11.82 -3.79 13.74
C THR A 351 10.77 -4.89 13.58
N LEU A 352 10.20 -5.39 14.67
CA LEU A 352 9.10 -6.37 14.65
C LEU A 352 7.82 -5.81 14.03
N ALA A 353 7.56 -4.52 14.21
CA ALA A 353 6.41 -3.83 13.62
C ALA A 353 6.61 -3.53 12.12
N SER A 354 7.86 -3.41 11.68
CA SER A 354 8.17 -3.02 10.30
C SER A 354 7.61 -4.02 9.31
N ASN A 355 6.78 -3.53 8.36
CA ASN A 355 6.13 -4.35 7.33
C ASN A 355 5.31 -5.55 7.88
N ASN A 356 4.78 -5.46 9.10
CA ASN A 356 4.01 -6.54 9.72
C ASN A 356 2.83 -6.01 10.54
N ASP A 357 1.65 -5.97 9.90
CA ASP A 357 0.41 -5.44 10.49
C ASP A 357 -0.03 -6.21 11.74
N ASP A 358 0.23 -7.51 11.74
CA ASP A 358 -0.09 -8.37 12.87
C ASP A 358 0.69 -8.01 14.11
N ASN A 359 1.99 -7.79 13.92
CA ASN A 359 2.84 -7.35 15.01
C ASN A 359 2.44 -5.94 15.45
N CYS A 360 2.06 -5.04 14.51
CA CYS A 360 1.56 -3.72 14.87
C CYS A 360 0.34 -3.81 15.81
N VAL A 361 -0.61 -4.69 15.50
CA VAL A 361 -1.78 -4.93 16.34
C VAL A 361 -1.40 -5.61 17.66
N ALA A 362 -0.52 -6.62 17.62
CA ALA A 362 -0.11 -7.36 18.82
C ALA A 362 0.68 -6.45 19.79
N ILE A 363 1.64 -5.67 19.30
CA ILE A 363 2.43 -4.73 20.07
C ILE A 363 1.54 -3.65 20.72
N ALA A 364 0.56 -3.13 19.97
CA ALA A 364 -0.40 -2.18 20.54
C ALA A 364 -1.28 -2.81 21.64
N ARG A 365 -1.67 -4.09 21.49
CA ARG A 365 -2.42 -4.83 22.52
C ARG A 365 -1.62 -5.06 23.79
N GLU A 366 -0.31 -5.27 23.69
CA GLU A 366 0.63 -5.35 24.82
C GLU A 366 0.87 -3.97 25.44
N LYS A 367 0.18 -2.91 25.00
CA LYS A 367 0.23 -1.53 25.52
C LYS A 367 1.59 -0.83 25.34
N ALA A 368 2.37 -1.21 24.32
CA ALA A 368 3.68 -0.62 24.04
C ALA A 368 3.62 0.87 23.68
N ILE A 369 2.49 1.38 23.17
CA ILE A 369 2.36 2.78 22.70
C ILE A 369 2.65 3.76 23.84
N HIS A 370 2.07 3.54 25.03
CA HIS A 370 2.24 4.44 26.17
C HIS A 370 3.71 4.59 26.62
N PRO A 371 4.48 3.50 26.90
CA PRO A 371 5.88 3.63 27.27
C PRO A 371 6.77 4.16 26.13
N LEU A 372 6.45 3.89 24.85
CA LEU A 372 7.16 4.50 23.72
C LEU A 372 6.95 6.03 23.68
N VAL A 373 5.72 6.51 23.91
CA VAL A 373 5.45 7.96 24.01
C VAL A 373 6.14 8.57 25.23
N ALA A 374 6.24 7.86 26.35
CA ALA A 374 7.00 8.30 27.51
C ALA A 374 8.50 8.46 27.19
N LEU A 375 9.09 7.55 26.39
CA LEU A 375 10.47 7.68 25.91
C LEU A 375 10.66 8.91 24.99
N LEU A 376 9.69 9.25 24.15
CA LEU A 376 9.74 10.49 23.35
C LEU A 376 9.80 11.74 24.24
N ARG A 377 9.11 11.74 25.38
CA ARG A 377 9.04 12.90 26.28
C ARG A 377 10.32 13.07 27.12
N SER A 378 10.85 11.99 27.66
CA SER A 378 11.87 12.05 28.71
C SER A 378 13.12 11.21 28.44
N GLY A 379 13.17 10.46 27.34
CA GLY A 379 14.30 9.61 26.98
C GLY A 379 15.52 10.40 26.50
N THR A 380 16.65 9.72 26.38
CA THR A 380 17.83 10.21 25.64
C THR A 380 17.48 10.38 24.16
N ASP A 381 18.27 11.15 23.41
CA ASP A 381 18.02 11.37 21.98
C ASP A 381 17.97 10.05 21.19
N MET A 382 18.79 9.07 21.58
CA MET A 382 18.77 7.73 20.98
C MET A 382 17.47 6.98 21.31
N GLN A 383 17.00 7.03 22.55
CA GLN A 383 15.73 6.43 22.94
C GLN A 383 14.54 7.11 22.23
N LYS A 384 14.59 8.43 22.06
CA LYS A 384 13.58 9.17 21.30
C LYS A 384 13.56 8.75 19.82
N GLN A 385 14.75 8.55 19.23
CA GLN A 385 14.90 8.07 17.86
C GLN A 385 14.24 6.70 17.68
N GLU A 386 14.57 5.71 18.52
CA GLU A 386 14.03 4.36 18.40
C GLU A 386 12.55 4.29 18.80
N ALA A 387 12.11 5.09 19.76
CA ALA A 387 10.70 5.23 20.06
C ALA A 387 9.90 5.82 18.89
N ALA A 388 10.45 6.84 18.20
CA ALA A 388 9.84 7.41 17.02
C ALA A 388 9.79 6.41 15.86
N TYR A 389 10.87 5.63 15.63
CA TYR A 389 10.90 4.53 14.68
C TYR A 389 9.80 3.49 14.94
N ALA A 390 9.69 3.03 16.20
CA ALA A 390 8.66 2.06 16.58
C ALA A 390 7.25 2.63 16.40
N LEU A 391 6.99 3.86 16.86
CA LEU A 391 5.68 4.50 16.72
C LEU A 391 5.32 4.79 15.24
N GLY A 392 6.30 5.17 14.43
CA GLY A 392 6.09 5.35 12.98
C GLY A 392 5.67 4.06 12.29
N ASN A 393 6.34 2.94 12.60
CA ASN A 393 5.96 1.62 12.05
C ASN A 393 4.61 1.14 12.58
N LEU A 394 4.28 1.39 13.85
CA LEU A 394 2.96 1.06 14.41
C LEU A 394 1.84 1.88 13.80
N ALA A 395 2.11 3.13 13.38
CA ALA A 395 1.14 4.04 12.77
C ALA A 395 0.91 3.77 11.29
N ALA A 396 1.92 3.23 10.58
CA ALA A 396 1.78 2.92 9.17
C ALA A 396 0.59 1.96 8.98
N ASP A 397 -0.20 2.03 7.94
CA ASP A 397 -1.35 1.19 7.57
C ASP A 397 -2.33 0.78 8.72
N ASN A 398 -2.33 1.50 9.86
CA ASN A 398 -3.20 1.20 10.98
C ASN A 398 -3.85 2.45 11.58
N ASP A 399 -5.09 2.73 11.16
CA ASP A 399 -5.86 3.91 11.61
C ASP A 399 -6.09 3.93 13.13
N VAL A 400 -6.30 2.76 13.74
CA VAL A 400 -6.53 2.65 15.19
C VAL A 400 -5.27 3.00 15.97
N ASN A 401 -4.11 2.53 15.50
CA ASN A 401 -2.84 2.88 16.10
C ASN A 401 -2.53 4.37 15.90
N ARG A 402 -2.77 4.93 14.68
CA ARG A 402 -2.60 6.38 14.43
C ARG A 402 -3.39 7.24 15.41
N ALA A 403 -4.67 6.91 15.58
CA ALA A 403 -5.54 7.62 16.53
C ALA A 403 -5.07 7.43 18.00
N THR A 404 -4.62 6.23 18.35
CA THR A 404 -4.16 5.94 19.71
C THR A 404 -2.85 6.67 20.03
N ILE A 405 -1.87 6.63 19.12
CA ILE A 405 -0.57 7.31 19.28
C ILE A 405 -0.76 8.81 19.42
N ALA A 406 -1.64 9.42 18.60
CA ALA A 406 -1.97 10.83 18.72
C ALA A 406 -2.67 11.17 20.05
N ARG A 407 -3.66 10.33 20.48
CA ARG A 407 -4.36 10.50 21.76
C ARG A 407 -3.43 10.36 22.98
N GLU A 408 -2.42 9.49 22.93
CA GLU A 408 -1.38 9.38 23.94
C GLU A 408 -0.44 10.61 23.96
N GLY A 409 -0.62 11.55 23.01
CA GLY A 409 0.13 12.82 22.95
C GLY A 409 1.54 12.65 22.41
N ALA A 410 1.74 11.86 21.35
CA ALA A 410 3.04 11.66 20.72
C ALA A 410 3.46 12.84 19.82
N ILE A 411 2.50 13.61 19.26
CA ILE A 411 2.80 14.67 18.28
C ILE A 411 3.68 15.77 18.87
N PRO A 412 3.35 16.42 20.01
CA PRO A 412 4.19 17.51 20.53
C PRO A 412 5.64 17.10 20.79
N PRO A 413 5.96 15.98 21.48
CA PRO A 413 7.36 15.60 21.71
C PRO A 413 8.08 15.18 20.42
N MET A 414 7.40 14.61 19.41
CA MET A 414 8.00 14.35 18.10
C MET A 414 8.37 15.64 17.38
N VAL A 415 7.48 16.64 17.34
CA VAL A 415 7.75 17.94 16.72
C VAL A 415 8.86 18.67 17.49
N ALA A 416 8.86 18.63 18.83
CA ALA A 416 9.94 19.17 19.64
C ALA A 416 11.29 18.51 19.33
N PHE A 417 11.32 17.19 19.12
CA PHE A 417 12.52 16.46 18.75
C PHE A 417 13.03 16.84 17.35
N VAL A 418 12.12 17.02 16.38
CA VAL A 418 12.48 17.51 15.03
C VAL A 418 13.07 18.93 15.10
N LYS A 419 12.55 19.81 15.97
CA LYS A 419 13.03 21.19 16.15
C LYS A 419 14.41 21.25 16.84
N ALA A 420 14.66 20.37 17.80
CA ALA A 420 15.82 20.45 18.68
C ALA A 420 17.09 19.83 18.08
N VAL A 421 16.97 18.79 17.26
CA VAL A 421 18.08 17.98 16.78
C VAL A 421 18.42 18.35 15.34
N THR A 422 19.67 18.72 15.10
CA THR A 422 20.17 19.09 13.76
C THR A 422 20.81 17.91 13.03
N ASP A 423 21.11 16.82 13.73
CA ASP A 423 21.73 15.61 13.17
C ASP A 423 20.71 14.67 12.54
N ALA A 424 21.20 13.68 11.78
CA ALA A 424 20.35 12.66 11.12
C ALA A 424 19.48 11.83 12.09
N GLN A 425 19.62 12.01 13.39
CA GLN A 425 18.90 11.27 14.44
C GLN A 425 17.38 11.50 14.44
N ASN A 426 16.90 12.66 13.97
CA ASN A 426 15.48 12.97 13.98
C ASN A 426 14.69 12.44 12.75
N GLN A 427 15.35 11.75 11.82
CA GLN A 427 14.71 11.25 10.58
C GLN A 427 13.49 10.37 10.89
N TRP A 428 13.55 9.56 11.94
CA TRP A 428 12.44 8.68 12.30
C TRP A 428 11.27 9.43 12.94
N ALA A 429 11.53 10.55 13.62
CA ALA A 429 10.46 11.41 14.09
C ALA A 429 9.75 12.10 12.89
N VAL A 430 10.51 12.51 11.87
CA VAL A 430 9.94 13.06 10.65
C VAL A 430 9.08 12.00 9.92
N TYR A 431 9.60 10.78 9.77
CA TYR A 431 8.86 9.64 9.22
C TYR A 431 7.56 9.36 10.01
N ALA A 432 7.66 9.30 11.35
CA ALA A 432 6.51 9.03 12.21
C ALA A 432 5.43 10.12 12.11
N LEU A 433 5.81 11.40 12.02
CA LEU A 433 4.86 12.49 11.77
C LEU A 433 4.17 12.32 10.41
N GLY A 434 4.91 11.89 9.38
CA GLY A 434 4.36 11.58 8.07
C GLY A 434 3.35 10.44 8.12
N THR A 435 3.67 9.32 8.78
CA THR A 435 2.74 8.18 8.92
C THR A 435 1.52 8.51 9.77
N LEU A 436 1.67 9.33 10.82
CA LEU A 436 0.54 9.80 11.64
C LEU A 436 -0.43 10.70 10.87
N SER A 437 0.05 11.44 9.88
CA SER A 437 -0.77 12.35 9.04
C SER A 437 -1.56 11.61 7.94
N LEU A 438 -1.21 10.34 7.62
CA LEU A 438 -1.91 9.55 6.62
C LEU A 438 -3.39 9.35 6.97
N SER A 439 -4.26 9.65 6.02
CA SER A 439 -5.72 9.45 6.13
C SER A 439 -6.34 9.98 7.45
N ASN A 440 -5.70 10.95 8.09
CA ASN A 440 -6.14 11.50 9.39
C ASN A 440 -6.02 13.02 9.42
N GLU A 441 -7.14 13.68 9.17
CA GLU A 441 -7.22 15.13 9.11
C GLU A 441 -6.88 15.78 10.46
N ALA A 442 -7.38 15.25 11.57
CA ALA A 442 -7.11 15.79 12.89
C ALA A 442 -5.60 15.78 13.22
N ASN A 443 -4.89 14.72 12.80
CA ASN A 443 -3.46 14.63 13.00
C ASN A 443 -2.71 15.64 12.11
N ARG A 444 -3.14 15.84 10.83
CA ARG A 444 -2.56 16.86 9.95
C ARG A 444 -2.62 18.24 10.55
N VAL A 445 -3.80 18.60 11.05
CA VAL A 445 -4.01 19.89 11.74
C VAL A 445 -3.17 19.99 13.01
N ALA A 446 -3.16 18.95 13.85
CA ALA A 446 -2.38 18.97 15.11
C ALA A 446 -0.86 19.10 14.86
N ILE A 447 -0.32 18.39 13.86
CA ILE A 447 1.09 18.45 13.48
C ILE A 447 1.49 19.88 13.01
N ALA A 448 0.64 20.51 12.20
CA ALA A 448 0.86 21.89 11.76
C ALA A 448 0.75 22.89 12.92
N GLN A 449 -0.28 22.77 13.76
CA GLN A 449 -0.48 23.63 14.94
C GLN A 449 0.70 23.56 15.93
N GLU A 450 1.34 22.41 16.05
CA GLU A 450 2.60 22.27 16.83
C GLU A 450 3.80 22.91 16.13
N GLY A 451 3.60 23.50 14.93
CA GLY A 451 4.61 24.24 14.16
C GLY A 451 5.67 23.30 13.56
N ALA A 452 5.25 22.18 12.95
CA ALA A 452 6.16 21.24 12.31
C ALA A 452 6.59 21.70 10.90
N ILE A 453 5.81 22.56 10.22
CA ILE A 453 6.00 22.90 8.80
C ILE A 453 7.35 23.58 8.56
N ALA A 454 7.65 24.67 9.25
CA ALA A 454 8.92 25.39 9.08
C ALA A 454 10.17 24.54 9.32
N PRO A 455 10.26 23.70 10.38
CA PRO A 455 11.34 22.72 10.55
C PRO A 455 11.44 21.70 9.41
N LEU A 456 10.31 21.19 8.90
CA LEU A 456 10.30 20.23 7.78
C LEU A 456 10.82 20.88 6.51
N VAL A 457 10.41 22.11 6.19
CA VAL A 457 10.93 22.86 5.03
C VAL A 457 12.43 23.16 5.20
N LYS A 458 12.88 23.45 6.42
CA LYS A 458 14.33 23.58 6.70
C LYS A 458 15.07 22.28 6.39
N LEU A 459 14.51 21.11 6.76
CA LEU A 459 15.12 19.81 6.48
C LEU A 459 15.18 19.50 4.99
N LEU A 460 14.22 19.95 4.16
CA LEU A 460 14.31 19.84 2.70
C LEU A 460 15.56 20.56 2.15
N ARG A 461 15.89 21.72 2.73
CA ARG A 461 17.02 22.55 2.26
C ARG A 461 18.38 21.98 2.70
N VAL A 462 18.54 21.69 4.00
CA VAL A 462 19.85 21.43 4.60
C VAL A 462 19.95 20.07 5.31
N GLY A 463 18.91 19.26 5.30
CA GLY A 463 18.89 17.94 5.95
C GLY A 463 19.80 16.91 5.27
N ALA A 464 20.14 15.84 6.01
CA ALA A 464 20.75 14.65 5.45
C ALA A 464 19.80 13.95 4.44
N SER A 465 20.32 13.03 3.63
CA SER A 465 19.56 12.38 2.57
C SER A 465 18.23 11.79 3.05
N ALA A 466 18.23 11.01 4.13
CA ALA A 466 17.02 10.42 4.70
C ALA A 466 16.07 11.47 5.31
N GLN A 467 16.61 12.53 5.93
CA GLN A 467 15.78 13.63 6.43
C GLN A 467 15.04 14.35 5.30
N LYS A 468 15.71 14.65 4.19
CA LYS A 468 15.09 15.25 3.01
C LYS A 468 13.98 14.37 2.45
N GLN A 469 14.24 13.07 2.34
CA GLN A 469 13.27 12.09 1.87
C GLN A 469 12.00 12.09 2.73
N TRP A 470 12.15 11.94 4.05
CA TRP A 470 11.01 11.87 4.95
C TRP A 470 10.32 13.22 5.16
N ALA A 471 11.06 14.33 5.03
CA ALA A 471 10.46 15.67 5.05
C ALA A 471 9.56 15.87 3.82
N ALA A 472 10.01 15.48 2.62
CA ALA A 472 9.18 15.53 1.42
C ALA A 472 7.91 14.68 1.56
N TYR A 473 8.04 13.43 2.04
CA TYR A 473 6.91 12.56 2.34
C TYR A 473 5.91 13.18 3.33
N THR A 474 6.42 13.73 4.45
CA THR A 474 5.57 14.32 5.50
C THR A 474 4.88 15.59 5.00
N ILE A 475 5.60 16.46 4.28
CA ILE A 475 5.02 17.66 3.65
C ILE A 475 3.92 17.28 2.66
N GLY A 476 4.15 16.25 1.83
CA GLY A 476 3.12 15.77 0.91
C GLY A 476 1.85 15.29 1.62
N ASN A 477 1.99 14.59 2.75
CA ASN A 477 0.82 14.17 3.54
C ASN A 477 0.12 15.34 4.25
N LEU A 478 0.86 16.33 4.74
CA LEU A 478 0.29 17.52 5.37
C LEU A 478 -0.46 18.38 4.36
N ALA A 479 -0.01 18.42 3.10
CA ALA A 479 -0.60 19.21 2.01
C ALA A 479 -2.01 18.77 1.59
N TYR A 480 -2.52 17.64 2.08
CA TYR A 480 -3.94 17.27 1.92
C TYR A 480 -4.91 18.22 2.65
N ASN A 481 -4.43 18.99 3.63
CA ASN A 481 -5.21 20.01 4.31
C ASN A 481 -4.93 21.39 3.67
N ASP A 482 -5.96 22.15 3.30
CA ASP A 482 -5.85 23.42 2.58
C ASP A 482 -5.04 24.46 3.35
N ASN A 483 -5.27 24.61 4.66
CA ASN A 483 -4.55 25.57 5.49
C ASN A 483 -3.05 25.22 5.57
N ASN A 484 -2.75 23.91 5.68
CA ASN A 484 -1.37 23.44 5.69
C ASN A 484 -0.69 23.69 4.34
N ARG A 485 -1.41 23.52 3.19
CA ARG A 485 -0.87 23.83 1.86
C ARG A 485 -0.41 25.29 1.78
N ALA A 486 -1.27 26.21 2.19
CA ALA A 486 -0.94 27.62 2.20
C ALA A 486 0.30 27.91 3.07
N GLU A 487 0.38 27.35 4.29
CA GLU A 487 1.54 27.51 5.17
C GLU A 487 2.82 26.90 4.57
N ILE A 488 2.75 25.70 3.98
CA ILE A 488 3.88 25.01 3.33
C ILE A 488 4.43 25.85 2.17
N THR A 489 3.54 26.44 1.37
CA THR A 489 3.91 27.35 0.26
C THR A 489 4.55 28.61 0.78
N LEU A 490 3.97 29.27 1.79
CA LEU A 490 4.54 30.49 2.42
C LEU A 490 5.92 30.25 3.03
N GLU A 491 6.19 29.06 3.60
CA GLU A 491 7.50 28.66 4.11
C GLU A 491 8.51 28.37 2.99
N GLY A 492 8.08 28.39 1.72
CA GLY A 492 8.91 28.23 0.53
C GLY A 492 9.40 26.80 0.35
N ALA A 493 8.51 25.81 0.44
CA ALA A 493 8.82 24.39 0.25
C ALA A 493 9.03 24.02 -1.23
N ILE A 494 8.44 24.76 -2.16
CA ILE A 494 8.41 24.42 -3.59
C ILE A 494 9.82 24.29 -4.16
N LYS A 495 10.63 25.33 -4.05
CA LYS A 495 11.99 25.34 -4.62
C LYS A 495 12.90 24.21 -4.12
N PRO A 496 13.00 23.89 -2.83
CA PRO A 496 13.76 22.72 -2.38
C PRO A 496 13.16 21.39 -2.85
N LEU A 497 11.84 21.26 -3.04
CA LEU A 497 11.23 20.07 -3.63
C LEU A 497 11.59 19.92 -5.10
N VAL A 498 11.56 21.00 -5.90
CA VAL A 498 12.03 20.99 -7.30
C VAL A 498 13.52 20.59 -7.37
N THR A 499 14.35 21.14 -6.49
CA THR A 499 15.76 20.71 -6.41
C THR A 499 15.91 19.21 -6.13
N LEU A 500 15.02 18.62 -5.31
CA LEU A 500 15.03 17.16 -5.06
C LEU A 500 14.56 16.35 -6.29
N LEU A 501 13.68 16.88 -7.13
CA LEU A 501 13.34 16.26 -8.43
C LEU A 501 14.55 16.18 -9.36
N GLU A 502 15.36 17.23 -9.40
CA GLU A 502 16.50 17.31 -10.30
C GLU A 502 17.66 16.42 -9.87
N VAL A 503 18.12 16.60 -8.63
CA VAL A 503 19.40 16.02 -8.16
C VAL A 503 19.27 15.05 -7.00
N GLY A 504 18.05 14.73 -6.58
CA GLY A 504 17.77 13.83 -5.47
C GLY A 504 18.02 12.35 -5.80
N THR A 505 18.05 11.51 -4.76
CA THR A 505 17.98 10.05 -4.91
C THR A 505 16.61 9.63 -5.45
N ASP A 506 16.46 8.40 -5.92
CA ASP A 506 15.20 7.89 -6.46
C ASP A 506 14.04 8.08 -5.48
N ALA A 507 14.24 7.75 -4.19
CA ALA A 507 13.22 7.96 -3.16
C ALA A 507 12.91 9.45 -2.90
N GLN A 508 13.92 10.32 -2.96
CA GLN A 508 13.72 11.77 -2.82
C GLN A 508 12.93 12.35 -4.00
N LYS A 509 13.26 11.93 -5.23
CA LYS A 509 12.53 12.32 -6.44
C LYS A 509 11.06 11.90 -6.36
N GLN A 510 10.80 10.67 -5.95
CA GLN A 510 9.46 10.14 -5.77
C GLN A 510 8.64 10.99 -4.79
N TRP A 511 9.16 11.20 -3.57
CA TRP A 511 8.43 11.95 -2.54
C TRP A 511 8.34 13.45 -2.81
N ALA A 512 9.31 14.00 -3.54
CA ALA A 512 9.22 15.38 -4.02
C ALA A 512 8.11 15.53 -5.07
N ALA A 513 8.00 14.59 -6.03
CA ALA A 513 6.89 14.58 -6.99
C ALA A 513 5.55 14.48 -6.26
N TYR A 514 5.40 13.52 -5.33
CA TYR A 514 4.19 13.38 -4.52
C TYR A 514 3.81 14.66 -3.76
N ALA A 515 4.78 15.31 -3.11
CA ALA A 515 4.54 16.53 -2.35
C ALA A 515 4.10 17.69 -3.27
N LEU A 516 4.79 17.87 -4.40
CA LEU A 516 4.44 18.90 -5.39
C LEU A 516 3.07 18.63 -6.00
N GLY A 517 2.70 17.37 -6.24
CA GLY A 517 1.37 17.00 -6.73
C GLY A 517 0.25 17.42 -5.78
N ASN A 518 0.45 17.22 -4.46
CA ASN A 518 -0.53 17.62 -3.46
C ASN A 518 -0.55 19.15 -3.25
N LEU A 519 0.57 19.84 -3.45
CA LEU A 519 0.64 21.29 -3.42
C LEU A 519 -0.03 21.92 -4.66
N ALA A 520 0.04 21.28 -5.82
CA ALA A 520 -0.54 21.74 -7.07
C ALA A 520 -2.08 21.73 -7.10
N CYS A 521 -2.74 21.16 -6.10
CA CYS A 521 -4.20 21.15 -6.01
C CYS A 521 -4.81 22.56 -5.75
N ASP A 522 -3.99 23.56 -5.49
CA ASP A 522 -4.42 24.94 -5.22
C ASP A 522 -3.82 25.91 -6.25
N ASN A 523 -4.67 26.76 -6.84
CA ASN A 523 -4.29 27.65 -7.95
C ASN A 523 -3.19 28.67 -7.59
N GLU A 524 -3.08 29.10 -6.32
CA GLU A 524 -2.08 30.09 -5.92
C GLU A 524 -0.65 29.51 -5.91
N ALA A 525 -0.51 28.24 -5.58
CA ALA A 525 0.78 27.54 -5.60
C ALA A 525 1.23 27.13 -7.01
N ALA A 526 0.29 26.98 -7.94
CA ALA A 526 0.55 26.46 -9.29
C ALA A 526 1.49 27.39 -10.11
N ILE A 527 1.49 28.70 -9.84
CA ILE A 527 2.32 29.69 -10.56
C ILE A 527 3.81 29.54 -10.22
N GLU A 528 4.16 28.99 -9.05
CA GLU A 528 5.56 28.75 -8.64
C GLU A 528 6.08 27.35 -9.05
N LEU A 529 5.22 26.54 -9.68
CA LEU A 529 5.51 25.14 -10.00
C LEU A 529 5.95 24.89 -11.46
N ASP A 530 6.03 25.92 -12.28
CA ASP A 530 6.50 25.84 -13.68
C ASP A 530 7.89 25.21 -13.78
N GLU A 531 8.82 25.57 -12.87
CA GLU A 531 10.17 24.98 -12.81
C GLU A 531 10.15 23.45 -12.58
N ALA A 532 9.03 22.89 -12.05
CA ALA A 532 8.89 21.45 -11.81
C ALA A 532 8.50 20.66 -13.08
N ILE A 533 7.93 21.31 -14.10
CA ILE A 533 7.34 20.65 -15.27
C ILE A 533 8.37 19.77 -16.00
N LEU A 534 9.50 20.37 -16.40
CA LEU A 534 10.53 19.62 -17.14
C LEU A 534 11.11 18.44 -16.36
N PRO A 535 11.51 18.57 -15.08
CA PRO A 535 11.92 17.43 -14.27
C PRO A 535 10.86 16.34 -14.12
N LEU A 536 9.57 16.70 -14.00
CA LEU A 536 8.46 15.74 -13.93
C LEU A 536 8.27 14.98 -15.26
N VAL A 537 8.33 15.69 -16.40
CA VAL A 537 8.26 15.06 -17.73
C VAL A 537 9.42 14.03 -17.89
N GLU A 538 10.61 14.38 -17.43
CA GLU A 538 11.74 13.46 -17.47
C GLU A 538 11.54 12.25 -16.56
N LEU A 539 10.93 12.40 -15.38
CA LEU A 539 10.57 11.29 -14.50
C LEU A 539 9.50 10.37 -15.13
N VAL A 540 8.52 10.90 -15.85
CA VAL A 540 7.56 10.06 -16.60
C VAL A 540 8.28 9.23 -17.67
N ARG A 541 9.31 9.81 -18.30
CA ARG A 541 10.07 9.17 -19.39
C ARG A 541 11.02 8.10 -18.86
N THR A 542 11.82 8.39 -17.85
CA THR A 542 12.98 7.58 -17.44
C THR A 542 12.91 7.01 -16.03
N GLY A 543 12.00 7.49 -15.20
CA GLY A 543 11.90 7.14 -13.78
C GLY A 543 11.54 5.67 -13.52
N SER A 544 11.67 5.27 -12.26
CA SER A 544 11.12 3.99 -11.75
C SER A 544 9.59 4.01 -11.77
N ASP A 545 8.96 2.85 -11.62
CA ASP A 545 7.49 2.75 -11.62
C ASP A 545 6.81 3.69 -10.61
N PRO A 546 7.25 3.79 -9.33
CA PRO A 546 6.67 4.76 -8.40
C PRO A 546 6.91 6.21 -8.82
N GLN A 547 8.09 6.55 -9.36
CA GLN A 547 8.39 7.89 -9.83
C GLN A 547 7.50 8.32 -11.00
N LYS A 548 7.31 7.44 -11.98
CA LYS A 548 6.42 7.67 -13.12
C LYS A 548 4.99 7.90 -12.69
N GLN A 549 4.53 7.13 -11.71
CA GLN A 549 3.21 7.25 -11.13
C GLN A 549 3.00 8.64 -10.50
N GLU A 550 3.88 9.05 -9.58
CA GLU A 550 3.77 10.33 -8.89
C GLU A 550 3.96 11.51 -9.86
N ALA A 551 4.85 11.39 -10.83
CA ALA A 551 5.05 12.43 -11.83
C ALA A 551 3.82 12.60 -12.75
N ALA A 552 3.19 11.51 -13.18
CA ALA A 552 1.96 11.57 -13.96
C ALA A 552 0.80 12.20 -13.16
N TYR A 553 0.64 11.84 -11.89
CA TYR A 553 -0.34 12.46 -10.99
C TYR A 553 -0.09 13.98 -10.86
N THR A 554 1.16 14.37 -10.62
CA THR A 554 1.54 15.78 -10.44
C THR A 554 1.34 16.60 -11.70
N LEU A 555 1.74 16.09 -12.87
CA LEU A 555 1.49 16.75 -14.16
C LEU A 555 -0.02 16.90 -14.42
N GLY A 556 -0.83 15.93 -14.02
CA GLY A 556 -2.29 16.04 -14.08
C GLY A 556 -2.85 17.16 -13.20
N ASN A 557 -2.37 17.30 -11.97
CA ASN A 557 -2.80 18.37 -11.06
C ASN A 557 -2.35 19.75 -11.57
N LEU A 558 -1.11 19.88 -12.06
CA LEU A 558 -0.61 21.10 -12.68
C LEU A 558 -1.44 21.51 -13.91
N ALA A 559 -1.78 20.52 -14.75
CA ALA A 559 -2.63 20.77 -15.91
C ALA A 559 -4.07 21.15 -15.53
N ALA A 560 -4.59 20.64 -14.40
CA ALA A 560 -5.93 20.95 -13.91
C ALA A 560 -6.02 22.36 -13.33
N SER A 561 -4.94 22.87 -12.73
CA SER A 561 -4.92 24.12 -11.98
C SER A 561 -4.78 25.36 -12.85
N ASP A 562 -4.04 25.30 -13.96
CA ASP A 562 -3.72 26.48 -14.78
C ASP A 562 -3.59 26.17 -16.27
N ASP A 563 -4.09 27.09 -17.13
CA ASP A 563 -4.04 26.98 -18.61
C ASP A 563 -2.59 27.07 -19.13
N GLY A 564 -1.77 27.96 -18.54
CA GLY A 564 -0.36 28.11 -18.89
C GLY A 564 0.44 26.84 -18.64
N ASN A 565 0.20 26.18 -17.51
CA ASN A 565 0.80 24.87 -17.20
C ASN A 565 0.39 23.81 -18.23
N ARG A 566 -0.87 23.79 -18.69
CA ARG A 566 -1.31 22.88 -19.76
C ARG A 566 -0.52 23.07 -21.04
N ASP A 567 -0.32 24.32 -21.44
CA ASP A 567 0.47 24.65 -22.63
C ASP A 567 1.94 24.25 -22.47
N GLU A 568 2.52 24.52 -21.31
CA GLU A 568 3.93 24.22 -21.02
C GLU A 568 4.17 22.70 -20.99
N ILE A 569 3.34 21.95 -20.25
CA ILE A 569 3.45 20.48 -20.16
C ILE A 569 3.33 19.84 -21.54
N GLY A 570 2.43 20.36 -22.41
CA GLY A 570 2.30 19.92 -23.80
C GLY A 570 3.56 20.21 -24.62
N ARG A 571 4.12 21.42 -24.50
CA ARG A 571 5.35 21.87 -25.20
C ARG A 571 6.59 21.08 -24.77
N GLU A 572 6.71 20.75 -23.48
CA GLU A 572 7.81 19.97 -22.93
C GLU A 572 7.72 18.46 -23.32
N GLY A 573 6.68 18.09 -24.07
CA GLY A 573 6.56 16.75 -24.66
C GLY A 573 6.14 15.67 -23.68
N ALA A 574 5.30 15.98 -22.69
CA ALA A 574 4.74 15.03 -21.73
C ALA A 574 3.77 14.03 -22.36
N ILE A 575 3.11 14.39 -23.47
CA ILE A 575 2.01 13.62 -24.06
C ILE A 575 2.46 12.24 -24.50
N ALA A 576 3.53 12.13 -25.27
CA ALA A 576 4.01 10.84 -25.78
C ALA A 576 4.41 9.85 -24.65
N PRO A 577 5.19 10.22 -23.61
CA PRO A 577 5.47 9.31 -22.51
C PRO A 577 4.23 8.96 -21.67
N LEU A 578 3.27 9.89 -21.46
CA LEU A 578 2.00 9.57 -20.80
C LEU A 578 1.16 8.57 -21.58
N VAL A 579 1.08 8.70 -22.92
CA VAL A 579 0.43 7.70 -23.78
C VAL A 579 1.19 6.36 -23.71
N GLY A 580 2.51 6.38 -23.63
CA GLY A 580 3.33 5.19 -23.38
C GLY A 580 2.93 4.45 -22.10
N LEU A 581 2.63 5.19 -21.02
CA LEU A 581 2.14 4.60 -19.76
C LEU A 581 0.75 3.97 -19.90
N LEU A 582 -0.14 4.49 -20.75
CA LEU A 582 -1.43 3.85 -21.01
C LEU A 582 -1.25 2.45 -21.64
N HIS A 583 -0.25 2.28 -22.49
CA HIS A 583 0.01 1.00 -23.16
C HIS A 583 0.72 -0.02 -22.26
N ALA A 584 1.81 0.38 -21.63
CA ALA A 584 2.76 -0.53 -20.98
C ALA A 584 2.92 -0.31 -19.47
N GLY A 585 2.24 0.68 -18.87
CA GLY A 585 2.37 1.02 -17.45
C GLY A 585 1.69 0.03 -16.51
N THR A 586 1.98 0.15 -15.22
CA THR A 586 1.25 -0.51 -14.14
C THR A 586 -0.21 -0.02 -14.09
N SER A 587 -1.02 -0.64 -13.26
CA SER A 587 -2.42 -0.24 -13.05
C SER A 587 -2.53 1.22 -12.64
N GLU A 588 -1.75 1.63 -11.65
CA GLU A 588 -1.72 3.00 -11.12
C GLU A 588 -1.17 4.01 -12.13
N GLN A 589 -0.11 3.62 -12.86
CA GLN A 589 0.45 4.47 -13.93
C GLN A 589 -0.58 4.74 -15.03
N LYS A 590 -1.34 3.73 -15.46
CA LYS A 590 -2.42 3.89 -16.45
C LYS A 590 -3.51 4.83 -15.95
N GLN A 591 -3.89 4.70 -14.67
CA GLN A 591 -4.89 5.57 -14.03
C GLN A 591 -4.44 7.04 -14.07
N TRP A 592 -3.23 7.31 -13.58
CA TRP A 592 -2.74 8.69 -13.49
C TRP A 592 -2.35 9.27 -14.86
N ALA A 593 -1.89 8.44 -15.79
CA ALA A 593 -1.69 8.87 -17.17
C ALA A 593 -3.03 9.26 -17.84
N ALA A 594 -4.09 8.48 -17.65
CA ALA A 594 -5.42 8.83 -18.14
C ALA A 594 -5.93 10.14 -17.49
N TYR A 595 -5.72 10.31 -16.19
CA TYR A 595 -6.04 11.55 -15.48
C TYR A 595 -5.27 12.76 -16.06
N ALA A 596 -3.95 12.66 -16.20
CA ALA A 596 -3.12 13.73 -16.74
C ALA A 596 -3.52 14.11 -18.17
N LEU A 597 -3.75 13.12 -19.02
CA LEU A 597 -4.19 13.35 -20.41
C LEU A 597 -5.58 13.98 -20.47
N ALA A 598 -6.48 13.64 -19.56
CA ALA A 598 -7.79 14.27 -19.43
C ALA A 598 -7.66 15.77 -19.11
N CYS A 599 -6.80 16.10 -18.12
CA CYS A 599 -6.57 17.49 -17.72
C CYS A 599 -5.83 18.29 -18.81
N LEU A 600 -4.85 17.68 -19.49
CA LEU A 600 -4.12 18.31 -20.60
C LEU A 600 -5.01 18.62 -21.80
N ALA A 601 -6.02 17.78 -22.06
CA ALA A 601 -6.97 17.97 -23.14
C ALA A 601 -8.03 19.06 -22.83
N GLU A 602 -8.19 19.44 -21.56
CA GLU A 602 -9.25 20.34 -21.15
C GLU A 602 -8.99 21.78 -21.66
N ASN A 603 -9.90 22.33 -22.47
CA ASN A 603 -9.81 23.68 -23.06
C ASN A 603 -8.51 23.93 -23.85
N ASN A 604 -7.87 22.89 -24.41
CA ASN A 604 -6.61 23.01 -25.15
C ASN A 604 -6.60 22.16 -26.41
N ASP A 605 -6.88 22.80 -27.55
CA ASP A 605 -7.01 22.12 -28.84
C ASP A 605 -5.69 21.51 -29.31
N ALA A 606 -4.56 22.19 -29.07
CA ALA A 606 -3.24 21.70 -29.47
C ALA A 606 -2.90 20.38 -28.74
N ASN A 607 -3.15 20.34 -27.43
CA ASN A 607 -2.95 19.12 -26.65
C ASN A 607 -3.94 18.03 -27.03
N ARG A 608 -5.22 18.34 -27.26
CA ARG A 608 -6.21 17.36 -27.75
C ARG A 608 -5.74 16.68 -29.03
N TRP A 609 -5.33 17.50 -30.00
CA TRP A 609 -4.81 16.99 -31.27
C TRP A 609 -3.57 16.12 -31.09
N ALA A 610 -2.60 16.56 -30.27
CA ALA A 610 -1.39 15.80 -29.99
C ALA A 610 -1.69 14.46 -29.30
N ILE A 611 -2.60 14.43 -28.31
CA ILE A 611 -3.00 13.21 -27.59
C ILE A 611 -3.67 12.21 -28.52
N VAL A 612 -4.56 12.68 -29.41
CA VAL A 612 -5.23 11.82 -30.39
C VAL A 612 -4.22 11.27 -31.41
N LYS A 613 -3.33 12.14 -31.91
CA LYS A 613 -2.27 11.77 -32.87
C LYS A 613 -1.31 10.73 -32.30
N GLU A 614 -0.96 10.82 -31.01
CA GLU A 614 -0.12 9.83 -30.31
C GLU A 614 -0.86 8.50 -30.06
N GLY A 615 -2.14 8.38 -30.43
CA GLY A 615 -2.90 7.13 -30.37
C GLY A 615 -3.50 6.78 -29.01
N ALA A 616 -3.74 7.77 -28.14
CA ALA A 616 -4.28 7.55 -26.79
C ALA A 616 -5.71 6.96 -26.76
N VAL A 617 -6.53 7.18 -27.81
CA VAL A 617 -7.96 6.80 -27.80
C VAL A 617 -8.16 5.30 -27.62
N THR A 618 -7.38 4.47 -28.30
CA THR A 618 -7.51 3.01 -28.22
C THR A 618 -7.22 2.46 -26.82
N PRO A 619 -6.08 2.78 -26.16
CA PRO A 619 -5.84 2.32 -24.80
C PRO A 619 -6.81 2.94 -23.78
N LEU A 620 -7.28 4.18 -23.96
CA LEU A 620 -8.31 4.77 -23.11
C LEU A 620 -9.64 4.01 -23.22
N LEU A 621 -10.07 3.63 -24.43
CA LEU A 621 -11.24 2.77 -24.61
C LEU A 621 -11.06 1.40 -23.94
N ALA A 622 -9.89 0.80 -24.05
CA ALA A 622 -9.59 -0.46 -23.38
C ALA A 622 -9.67 -0.33 -21.86
N LEU A 623 -9.16 0.76 -21.29
CA LEU A 623 -9.27 1.06 -19.85
C LEU A 623 -10.73 1.32 -19.44
N ALA A 624 -11.50 2.06 -20.24
CA ALA A 624 -12.92 2.32 -19.97
C ALA A 624 -13.74 1.02 -19.95
N LEU A 625 -13.41 0.04 -20.77
CA LEU A 625 -14.17 -1.21 -20.88
C LEU A 625 -13.72 -2.30 -19.91
N GLY A 626 -12.45 -2.36 -19.56
CA GLY A 626 -11.83 -3.46 -18.82
C GLY A 626 -10.93 -3.07 -17.64
N GLY A 627 -10.79 -1.78 -17.33
CA GLY A 627 -9.98 -1.29 -16.22
C GLY A 627 -10.66 -1.44 -14.85
N THR A 628 -9.94 -1.07 -13.79
CA THR A 628 -10.51 -0.89 -12.45
C THR A 628 -11.52 0.27 -12.45
N GLU A 629 -12.32 0.41 -11.40
CA GLU A 629 -13.32 1.48 -11.28
C GLU A 629 -12.68 2.87 -11.46
N ASP A 630 -11.53 3.10 -10.81
CA ASP A 630 -10.80 4.37 -10.90
C ASP A 630 -10.22 4.60 -12.30
N GLN A 631 -9.63 3.57 -12.91
CA GLN A 631 -9.14 3.65 -14.29
C GLN A 631 -10.26 3.97 -15.28
N GLN A 632 -11.40 3.29 -15.14
CA GLN A 632 -12.58 3.54 -15.96
C GLN A 632 -13.05 4.98 -15.82
N ALA A 633 -13.12 5.51 -14.59
CA ALA A 633 -13.54 6.89 -14.33
C ALA A 633 -12.61 7.90 -15.01
N GLN A 634 -11.28 7.72 -14.91
CA GLN A 634 -10.32 8.61 -15.55
C GLN A 634 -10.29 8.45 -17.08
N ALA A 635 -10.42 7.23 -17.59
CA ALA A 635 -10.48 6.98 -19.02
C ALA A 635 -11.73 7.60 -19.67
N VAL A 636 -12.89 7.51 -19.00
CA VAL A 636 -14.13 8.15 -19.45
C VAL A 636 -13.99 9.67 -19.48
N ARG A 637 -13.37 10.25 -18.43
CA ARG A 637 -13.08 11.69 -18.37
C ARG A 637 -12.17 12.10 -19.53
N ALA A 638 -11.09 11.35 -19.78
CA ALA A 638 -10.14 11.62 -20.85
C ALA A 638 -10.82 11.57 -22.24
N LEU A 639 -11.59 10.51 -22.51
CA LEU A 639 -12.33 10.36 -23.76
C LEU A 639 -13.32 11.52 -23.97
N GLY A 640 -13.97 11.97 -22.91
CA GLY A 640 -14.86 13.14 -22.97
C GLY A 640 -14.13 14.46 -23.23
N SER A 641 -12.93 14.65 -22.67
CA SER A 641 -12.11 15.84 -22.92
C SER A 641 -11.47 15.85 -24.30
N LEU A 642 -11.23 14.68 -24.89
CA LEU A 642 -10.71 14.52 -26.25
C LEU A 642 -11.81 14.68 -27.33
N ALA A 643 -13.07 14.70 -26.95
CA ALA A 643 -14.18 14.92 -27.86
C ALA A 643 -14.10 16.36 -28.43
N CYS A 644 -13.63 16.50 -29.64
CA CYS A 644 -13.49 17.79 -30.34
C CYS A 644 -13.79 17.61 -31.83
N ASP A 645 -14.09 18.71 -32.53
CA ASP A 645 -14.04 18.76 -33.99
C ASP A 645 -12.57 18.65 -34.40
N CYS A 646 -12.10 17.43 -34.63
CA CYS A 646 -10.79 17.20 -35.21
C CYS A 646 -10.92 17.25 -36.72
N ASP A 647 -9.97 17.93 -37.41
CA ASP A 647 -9.89 18.05 -38.88
C ASP A 647 -10.16 16.72 -39.59
N GLU A 648 -10.66 16.81 -40.81
CA GLU A 648 -11.15 15.69 -41.70
C GLU A 648 -10.16 14.51 -41.83
N ASP A 649 -8.88 14.71 -41.47
CA ASP A 649 -7.82 13.69 -41.58
C ASP A 649 -7.75 12.70 -40.39
N TYR A 650 -8.50 12.91 -39.29
CA TYR A 650 -8.46 12.03 -38.11
C TYR A 650 -9.87 11.66 -37.62
N SER A 651 -10.32 10.47 -37.94
CA SER A 651 -11.62 9.98 -37.46
C SER A 651 -11.52 9.58 -35.99
N PHE A 652 -11.96 10.44 -35.07
CA PHE A 652 -12.23 10.05 -33.69
C PHE A 652 -13.31 8.95 -33.68
N PRO A 653 -13.11 7.78 -33.03
CA PRO A 653 -14.08 6.67 -33.09
C PRO A 653 -15.31 6.95 -32.20
N SER A 654 -16.05 8.01 -32.55
CA SER A 654 -17.18 8.53 -31.77
C SER A 654 -18.21 7.45 -31.42
N GLU A 655 -18.52 6.55 -32.34
CA GLU A 655 -19.51 5.50 -32.10
C GLU A 655 -19.11 4.55 -30.96
N LYS A 656 -17.86 4.10 -30.93
CA LYS A 656 -17.36 3.22 -29.85
C LYS A 656 -17.27 3.94 -28.52
N VAL A 657 -16.89 5.22 -28.53
CA VAL A 657 -16.81 6.06 -27.34
C VAL A 657 -18.22 6.30 -26.79
N VAL A 658 -19.18 6.68 -27.64
CA VAL A 658 -20.57 6.88 -27.23
C VAL A 658 -21.18 5.61 -26.65
N ALA A 659 -21.00 4.45 -27.29
CA ALA A 659 -21.49 3.17 -26.77
C ALA A 659 -20.92 2.85 -25.37
N ALA A 660 -19.62 3.12 -25.15
CA ALA A 660 -19.02 2.96 -23.83
C ALA A 660 -19.61 3.94 -22.80
N LEU A 661 -19.81 5.22 -23.15
CA LEU A 661 -20.39 6.23 -22.27
C LEU A 661 -21.84 5.91 -21.88
N VAL A 662 -22.66 5.47 -22.85
CA VAL A 662 -24.05 5.06 -22.59
C VAL A 662 -24.12 3.85 -21.67
N ARG A 663 -23.19 2.89 -21.82
CA ARG A 663 -23.06 1.78 -20.86
C ARG A 663 -22.81 2.28 -19.45
N PHE A 664 -21.92 3.30 -19.24
CA PHE A 664 -21.67 3.88 -17.91
C PHE A 664 -22.88 4.64 -17.36
N LEU A 665 -23.69 5.30 -18.19
CA LEU A 665 -24.96 5.87 -17.74
C LEU A 665 -25.88 4.80 -17.15
N HIS A 666 -25.86 3.61 -17.73
CA HIS A 666 -26.75 2.52 -17.32
C HIS A 666 -26.27 1.82 -16.05
N VAL A 667 -25.00 1.35 -16.02
CA VAL A 667 -24.50 0.46 -14.96
C VAL A 667 -23.32 1.04 -14.17
N GLY A 668 -22.88 2.26 -14.45
CA GLY A 668 -21.73 2.88 -13.80
C GLY A 668 -22.02 3.31 -12.35
N THR A 669 -20.93 3.50 -11.59
CA THR A 669 -20.95 4.14 -10.27
C THR A 669 -21.36 5.60 -10.37
N THR A 670 -21.57 6.25 -9.23
CA THR A 670 -21.93 7.69 -9.18
C THR A 670 -20.88 8.55 -9.92
N SER A 671 -19.59 8.29 -9.70
CA SER A 671 -18.49 9.01 -10.35
C SER A 671 -18.44 8.73 -11.86
N GLN A 672 -18.56 7.47 -12.26
CA GLN A 672 -18.56 7.07 -13.67
C GLN A 672 -19.75 7.68 -14.44
N LYS A 673 -20.94 7.69 -13.83
CA LYS A 673 -22.12 8.34 -14.41
C LYS A 673 -21.90 9.84 -14.59
N ALA A 674 -21.35 10.53 -13.58
CA ALA A 674 -21.05 11.97 -13.68
C ALA A 674 -20.10 12.26 -14.85
N ASN A 675 -18.98 11.55 -14.93
CA ASN A 675 -18.02 11.70 -16.01
C ASN A 675 -18.62 11.36 -17.38
N ALA A 676 -19.45 10.33 -17.49
CA ALA A 676 -20.11 9.94 -18.72
C ALA A 676 -21.11 11.01 -19.21
N VAL A 677 -21.88 11.62 -18.28
CA VAL A 677 -22.81 12.70 -18.62
C VAL A 677 -22.08 13.92 -19.20
N VAL A 678 -20.98 14.32 -18.53
CA VAL A 678 -20.14 15.44 -19.00
C VAL A 678 -19.53 15.12 -20.38
N ALA A 679 -19.02 13.91 -20.57
CA ALA A 679 -18.46 13.47 -21.84
C ALA A 679 -19.51 13.46 -22.96
N ILE A 680 -20.71 12.96 -22.69
CA ILE A 680 -21.83 12.96 -23.66
C ILE A 680 -22.24 14.39 -24.01
N GLN A 681 -22.32 15.29 -23.03
CA GLN A 681 -22.64 16.70 -23.28
C GLN A 681 -21.58 17.37 -24.17
N LYS A 682 -20.29 17.12 -23.91
CA LYS A 682 -19.20 17.63 -24.75
C LYS A 682 -19.28 17.07 -26.18
N LEU A 683 -19.43 15.76 -26.35
CA LEU A 683 -19.60 15.12 -27.67
C LEU A 683 -20.81 15.64 -28.43
N ALA A 684 -21.95 15.83 -27.76
CA ALA A 684 -23.16 16.39 -28.37
C ALA A 684 -22.96 17.83 -28.85
N SER A 685 -22.08 18.60 -28.22
CA SER A 685 -21.79 19.98 -28.61
C SER A 685 -20.94 20.09 -29.87
N VAL A 686 -20.20 19.03 -30.22
CA VAL A 686 -19.20 19.01 -31.29
C VAL A 686 -19.84 18.90 -32.67
N SER A 687 -20.71 17.90 -32.91
CA SER A 687 -21.29 17.70 -34.22
C SER A 687 -22.71 17.10 -34.20
N ASP A 688 -23.47 17.27 -35.31
CA ASP A 688 -24.78 16.66 -35.47
C ASP A 688 -24.68 15.14 -35.52
N ASP A 689 -23.65 14.58 -36.17
CA ASP A 689 -23.37 13.14 -36.22
C ASP A 689 -23.18 12.51 -34.83
N ASN A 690 -22.48 13.20 -33.95
CA ASN A 690 -22.34 12.77 -32.55
C ASN A 690 -23.70 12.79 -31.84
N ARG A 691 -24.52 13.84 -32.06
CA ARG A 691 -25.87 13.91 -31.47
C ARG A 691 -26.74 12.74 -31.96
N ASP A 692 -26.73 12.47 -33.24
CA ASP A 692 -27.49 11.35 -33.82
C ASP A 692 -27.02 10.00 -33.28
N THR A 693 -25.72 9.82 -33.13
CA THR A 693 -25.13 8.61 -32.54
C THR A 693 -25.54 8.45 -31.06
N ILE A 694 -25.47 9.52 -30.25
CA ILE A 694 -25.86 9.51 -28.84
C ILE A 694 -27.34 9.15 -28.67
N VAL A 695 -28.21 9.69 -29.55
CA VAL A 695 -29.64 9.38 -29.56
C VAL A 695 -29.88 7.93 -29.98
N ARG A 696 -29.21 7.47 -31.01
CA ARG A 696 -29.30 6.08 -31.54
C ARG A 696 -28.89 5.03 -30.53
N GLU A 697 -27.82 5.33 -29.72
CA GLU A 697 -27.36 4.45 -28.67
C GLU A 697 -28.25 4.47 -27.42
N GLY A 698 -29.30 5.29 -27.37
CA GLY A 698 -30.31 5.27 -26.30
C GLY A 698 -29.92 6.06 -25.05
N ALA A 699 -29.14 7.13 -25.16
CA ALA A 699 -28.74 7.94 -24.01
C ALA A 699 -29.87 8.73 -23.37
N ILE A 700 -30.88 9.18 -24.16
CA ILE A 700 -31.94 10.07 -23.70
C ILE A 700 -32.69 9.54 -22.47
N PRO A 701 -33.26 8.31 -22.44
CA PRO A 701 -33.97 7.82 -21.27
C PRO A 701 -33.09 7.71 -20.04
N LEU A 702 -31.80 7.41 -20.20
CA LEU A 702 -30.84 7.32 -19.09
C LEU A 702 -30.51 8.69 -18.51
N LEU A 703 -30.36 9.71 -19.36
CA LEU A 703 -30.19 11.11 -18.94
C LEU A 703 -31.43 11.64 -18.20
N GLU A 704 -32.65 11.37 -18.71
CA GLU A 704 -33.90 11.71 -18.04
C GLU A 704 -34.02 11.04 -16.67
N MET A 705 -33.60 9.78 -16.56
CA MET A 705 -33.53 9.09 -15.28
C MET A 705 -32.56 9.77 -14.31
N LEU A 706 -31.39 10.21 -14.77
CA LEU A 706 -30.40 10.92 -13.95
C LEU A 706 -30.86 12.32 -13.51
N VAL A 707 -31.64 13.03 -14.33
CA VAL A 707 -32.29 14.30 -13.93
C VAL A 707 -33.20 14.06 -12.71
N ASN A 708 -33.87 12.93 -12.63
CA ASN A 708 -34.80 12.62 -11.56
C ASN A 708 -34.14 12.01 -10.33
N THR A 709 -33.11 11.18 -10.50
CA THR A 709 -32.56 10.32 -9.44
C THR A 709 -31.09 10.57 -9.10
N GLY A 710 -30.38 11.40 -9.89
CA GLY A 710 -28.94 11.67 -9.72
C GLY A 710 -28.63 12.60 -8.55
N THR A 711 -27.33 12.79 -8.30
CA THR A 711 -26.82 13.88 -7.46
C THR A 711 -27.11 15.23 -8.09
N GLU A 712 -26.99 16.33 -7.33
CA GLU A 712 -27.27 17.67 -7.87
C GLU A 712 -26.40 18.00 -9.10
N ASP A 713 -25.12 17.65 -9.07
CA ASP A 713 -24.21 17.81 -10.21
C ASP A 713 -24.64 16.95 -11.41
N GLN A 714 -25.00 15.68 -11.16
CA GLN A 714 -25.50 14.78 -12.22
C GLN A 714 -26.78 15.30 -12.85
N LYS A 715 -27.70 15.81 -12.06
CA LYS A 715 -28.94 16.42 -12.55
C LYS A 715 -28.67 17.60 -13.44
N GLN A 716 -27.80 18.53 -12.99
CA GLN A 716 -27.44 19.72 -13.74
C GLN A 716 -26.79 19.38 -15.10
N PHE A 717 -25.80 18.49 -15.07
CA PHE A 717 -25.11 18.06 -16.30
C PHE A 717 -26.03 17.25 -17.24
N ALA A 718 -26.90 16.37 -16.69
CA ALA A 718 -27.86 15.61 -17.50
C ALA A 718 -28.89 16.53 -18.16
N GLN A 719 -29.37 17.54 -17.42
CA GLN A 719 -30.29 18.56 -17.97
C GLN A 719 -29.63 19.29 -19.13
N LYS A 720 -28.38 19.75 -18.98
CA LYS A 720 -27.63 20.44 -20.00
C LYS A 720 -27.34 19.55 -21.22
N ALA A 721 -27.05 18.26 -21.00
CA ALA A 721 -26.87 17.29 -22.08
C ALA A 721 -28.16 17.10 -22.89
N LEU A 722 -29.32 16.97 -22.22
CA LEU A 722 -30.63 16.86 -22.87
C LEU A 722 -30.97 18.13 -23.67
N GLU A 723 -30.66 19.31 -23.17
CA GLU A 723 -30.85 20.57 -23.91
C GLU A 723 -30.01 20.60 -25.19
N THR A 724 -28.77 20.12 -25.12
CA THR A 724 -27.85 20.04 -26.28
C THR A 724 -28.34 19.01 -27.31
N LEU A 725 -28.94 17.90 -26.87
CA LEU A 725 -29.46 16.80 -27.71
C LEU A 725 -30.83 17.11 -28.34
N ARG A 726 -31.57 18.09 -27.83
CA ARG A 726 -32.85 18.50 -28.43
C ARG A 726 -32.58 19.09 -29.81
N PRO A 727 -33.28 18.68 -30.86
CA PRO A 727 -33.16 19.32 -32.15
C PRO A 727 -33.51 20.82 -31.98
N LYS A 728 -32.64 21.69 -32.46
CA LYS A 728 -32.98 23.11 -32.59
C LYS A 728 -34.29 23.19 -33.34
N VAL A 729 -35.37 23.58 -32.64
CA VAL A 729 -36.64 23.90 -33.33
C VAL A 729 -36.27 25.02 -34.28
N VAL A 730 -36.15 24.70 -35.56
CA VAL A 730 -36.11 25.72 -36.59
C VAL A 730 -37.49 26.35 -36.50
N GLU A 731 -37.57 27.56 -35.94
CA GLU A 731 -38.76 28.38 -36.04
C GLU A 731 -39.07 28.48 -37.55
N VAL A 732 -39.93 27.63 -38.02
CA VAL A 732 -40.51 27.78 -39.36
C VAL A 732 -41.18 29.12 -39.31
N PRO A 733 -40.72 30.11 -40.10
CA PRO A 733 -41.34 31.43 -40.11
C PRO A 733 -42.82 31.22 -40.26
N ASN A 734 -43.60 31.82 -39.35
CA ASN A 734 -45.05 31.70 -39.34
C ASN A 734 -45.52 31.94 -40.77
N VAL A 735 -46.26 31.00 -41.36
CA VAL A 735 -46.79 31.09 -42.72
C VAL A 735 -47.48 32.42 -42.98
N GLY A 736 -47.99 33.08 -41.90
CA GLY A 736 -48.53 34.45 -41.92
C GLY A 736 -47.49 35.53 -42.22
N ASP A 737 -46.22 35.37 -41.80
CA ASP A 737 -45.17 36.36 -42.09
C ASP A 737 -44.55 36.15 -43.48
N LEU A 738 -44.52 34.91 -43.97
CA LEU A 738 -44.19 34.58 -45.38
C LEU A 738 -45.24 35.14 -46.33
N LEU A 739 -46.52 35.05 -46.01
CA LEU A 739 -47.60 35.61 -46.80
C LEU A 739 -47.63 37.13 -46.76
N ARG A 740 -47.20 37.78 -45.69
CA ARG A 740 -47.01 39.22 -45.59
C ARG A 740 -45.86 39.73 -46.47
N SER A 741 -44.74 39.00 -46.50
CA SER A 741 -43.59 39.39 -47.30
C SER A 741 -43.89 39.24 -48.82
N VAL A 742 -44.70 38.25 -49.22
CA VAL A 742 -45.16 38.05 -50.58
C VAL A 742 -46.22 39.10 -50.98
N ALA A 743 -47.08 39.51 -50.02
CA ALA A 743 -48.11 40.53 -50.29
C ALA A 743 -47.51 41.95 -50.45
N VAL A 744 -46.41 42.29 -49.81
CA VAL A 744 -45.70 43.57 -49.94
C VAL A 744 -44.94 43.65 -51.27
N GLY A 745 -44.50 42.52 -51.84
CA GLY A 745 -43.84 42.49 -53.16
C GLY A 745 -44.78 42.68 -54.37
N TRP A 746 -46.10 42.51 -54.18
CA TRP A 746 -47.10 42.70 -55.26
C TRP A 746 -47.70 44.08 -55.33
N VAL A 747 -47.42 44.97 -54.41
CA VAL A 747 -47.91 46.37 -54.40
C VAL A 747 -46.84 47.34 -54.93
N ALA A 748 -45.64 46.88 -55.22
CA ALA A 748 -44.53 47.73 -55.70
C ALA A 748 -44.01 47.38 -57.11
N SER A 749 -44.82 46.64 -57.93
CA SER A 749 -44.56 46.46 -59.37
C SER A 749 -45.71 47.03 -60.24
#